data_c6dbdae4f0a79f10e2361faf31f7d5e7
#
_entry.id   c6dbdae4f0a79f10e2361faf31f7d5e7
#
_cell.length_a   1.000
_cell.length_b   1.000
_cell.length_c   1.000
_cell.angle_alpha   90.00
_cell.angle_beta   90.00
_cell.angle_gamma   90.00
#
_symmetry.space_group_name_H-M   'P 1'
#
loop_
_entity.id
_entity.type
_entity.pdbx_description
1 polymer ?
#
loop_
_entity_poly.entity_id
_entity_poly.type
_entity_poly.pdbx_seq_one_letter_code
_entity_poly.pdbx_strand_id
1 'polypeptide(L)'
;MMSTSSSALRRPQAPSRIRPLAAFARLAVVAGFPLCATAYAQTATEAALPAVTVSAKQDIEIGQPLDKKTSGGALGSKSQLDMPFSTAVFTSDDLADRQVAKLGDVFFTDASVSDNSNATNAWAAYTTVRGLQLDWRNAFKINGMPFISYGLTLPYEQLEQVELLKGASGFMYGFGNPGGTINYVTRKPTDTFTASAELGFRSSHVWSEHVDVGGRAGPDNMFGYRLNLTHEEGKPSNAVGLNRNSVSLGLDARITRDLTWTFDGIYQDRNSWGGTPSFYVGGIAPNGQLPSVISGRGGRYGGSDTHFYSNLQVYQTGLRYKLNDDWTVSTLYSFSKQSRSRNESTLFLSNAAGDYTDLRYDGAESQQFSNWTTMVEGKFRTGPFKHELVAGLSWQEQIDRYSSNFVNTPLASGNLFAPYTGVYYSATAFNKYRASDTTQKAAFVSDTIQLTERWSVLAGLRVTNYEQNGYGVPGSTGGDTQYTKNGLLTPTAAIMFKPLPSTTLYASYVESFDGGGVVSTFYANSGAALTPAKSRQYELGAKTEQGNWNGTAALFRIERRAEYVNSQNVFVQDGQSIYQGAELAGAARIGSQWEVGGSAMYLDSYYSEGEFNVGNRVAGAPNFILTGRVAYRVPFVPGLKLGIDGKYTGTTKVRPEGDLTLGGYTVFNLGATYNTRVAGKYLTLRAAVTNLTNKRYWGFQYANYIQPADPRAISLSAKISY
;
A
#
# COMPACT_ATOMS: atom_id res chain seq x y z
N MET A 1 -64.25 -22.77 -0.48
CA MET A 1 -63.79 -22.54 0.88
C MET A 1 -62.47 -23.26 1.05
N MET A 2 -61.36 -22.60 0.85
CA MET A 2 -60.02 -23.05 1.27
C MET A 2 -59.23 -21.80 1.62
N SER A 3 -58.86 -21.67 2.88
CA SER A 3 -58.16 -20.58 3.47
C SER A 3 -56.68 -20.64 3.08
N THR A 4 -56.16 -19.59 2.49
CA THR A 4 -54.74 -19.41 2.22
C THR A 4 -54.08 -18.75 3.43
N SER A 5 -53.28 -19.52 4.15
CA SER A 5 -52.34 -18.98 5.18
C SER A 5 -51.09 -18.44 4.52
N SER A 6 -50.89 -17.14 4.56
CA SER A 6 -49.65 -16.49 4.16
C SER A 6 -48.57 -16.68 5.25
N SER A 7 -47.61 -17.52 5.01
CA SER A 7 -46.39 -17.59 5.83
C SER A 7 -45.45 -16.46 5.44
N ALA A 8 -45.30 -15.48 6.35
CA ALA A 8 -44.31 -14.43 6.22
C ALA A 8 -42.90 -15.05 6.41
N LEU A 9 -42.09 -15.10 5.37
CA LEU A 9 -40.69 -15.45 5.41
C LEU A 9 -39.92 -14.41 6.24
N ARG A 10 -39.48 -14.82 7.42
CA ARG A 10 -38.57 -14.06 8.27
C ARG A 10 -37.24 -13.88 7.52
N ARG A 11 -36.81 -12.61 7.35
CA ARG A 11 -35.46 -12.25 6.90
C ARG A 11 -34.42 -12.94 7.80
N PRO A 12 -33.37 -13.57 7.27
CA PRO A 12 -32.24 -14.01 8.07
C PRO A 12 -31.54 -12.77 8.61
N GLN A 13 -31.52 -12.61 9.92
CA GLN A 13 -30.67 -11.63 10.60
C GLN A 13 -29.20 -12.05 10.40
N ALA A 14 -28.41 -11.14 9.85
CA ALA A 14 -26.96 -11.28 9.84
C ALA A 14 -26.45 -11.52 11.28
N PRO A 15 -25.42 -12.36 11.48
CA PRO A 15 -24.92 -12.65 12.81
C PRO A 15 -24.37 -11.38 13.45
N SER A 16 -25.11 -10.86 14.42
CA SER A 16 -24.69 -9.75 15.28
C SER A 16 -23.59 -10.24 16.23
N ARG A 17 -22.35 -10.27 15.77
CA ARG A 17 -21.21 -10.49 16.66
C ARG A 17 -20.26 -9.30 16.56
N ILE A 18 -20.04 -8.68 17.73
CA ILE A 18 -19.12 -7.60 18.10
C ILE A 18 -19.79 -6.22 18.17
N ARG A 19 -20.64 -6.02 19.14
CA ARG A 19 -21.05 -4.69 19.65
C ARG A 19 -20.18 -4.09 20.78
N PRO A 20 -19.15 -4.75 21.38
CA PRO A 20 -18.49 -4.13 22.54
C PRO A 20 -17.49 -3.02 22.18
N LEU A 21 -16.82 -3.02 21.01
CA LEU A 21 -15.80 -2.01 20.70
C LEU A 21 -16.37 -0.62 20.34
N ALA A 22 -17.47 -0.58 19.60
CA ALA A 22 -18.11 0.70 19.27
C ALA A 22 -18.71 1.41 20.48
N ALA A 23 -19.16 0.64 21.50
CA ALA A 23 -19.65 1.21 22.76
C ALA A 23 -18.50 1.80 23.61
N PHE A 24 -17.31 1.20 23.59
CA PHE A 24 -16.15 1.71 24.30
C PHE A 24 -15.60 3.01 23.66
N ALA A 25 -15.57 3.11 22.34
CA ALA A 25 -15.15 4.33 21.67
C ALA A 25 -16.11 5.51 21.94
N ARG A 26 -17.43 5.26 21.93
CA ARG A 26 -18.42 6.29 22.25
C ARG A 26 -18.42 6.73 23.72
N LEU A 27 -18.06 5.83 24.67
CA LEU A 27 -17.91 6.17 26.08
C LEU A 27 -16.64 7.00 26.37
N ALA A 28 -15.55 6.78 25.63
CA ALA A 28 -14.29 7.50 25.83
C ALA A 28 -14.37 8.99 25.40
N VAL A 29 -15.25 9.33 24.46
CA VAL A 29 -15.44 10.69 23.98
C VAL A 29 -16.40 11.51 24.88
N VAL A 30 -17.34 10.83 25.59
CA VAL A 30 -18.34 11.50 26.44
C VAL A 30 -17.91 11.58 27.91
N ALA A 31 -17.03 10.68 28.36
CA ALA A 31 -16.50 10.75 29.71
C ALA A 31 -15.24 11.63 29.76
N GLY A 32 -15.40 12.92 30.05
CA GLY A 32 -14.30 13.80 30.43
C GLY A 32 -13.57 13.20 31.63
N PHE A 33 -12.40 12.67 31.43
CA PHE A 33 -11.60 12.05 32.48
C PHE A 33 -11.09 13.10 33.48
N PRO A 34 -11.34 12.91 34.76
CA PRO A 34 -10.37 13.21 35.78
C PRO A 34 -9.87 11.90 36.42
N LEU A 35 -8.85 11.29 35.84
CA LEU A 35 -8.01 10.37 36.58
C LEU A 35 -6.97 11.19 37.32
N CYS A 36 -7.35 11.65 38.53
CA CYS A 36 -6.40 12.15 39.53
C CYS A 36 -5.57 10.96 40.05
N ALA A 37 -4.39 10.78 39.49
CA ALA A 37 -3.36 10.04 40.19
C ALA A 37 -2.76 10.98 41.23
N THR A 38 -3.03 10.75 42.50
CA THR A 38 -2.35 11.41 43.61
C THR A 38 -0.91 10.94 43.66
N ALA A 39 -0.01 11.74 43.06
CA ALA A 39 1.42 11.59 43.27
C ALA A 39 1.78 12.33 44.58
N TYR A 40 2.34 11.62 45.52
CA TYR A 40 2.99 12.23 46.70
C TYR A 40 4.25 12.97 46.22
N ALA A 41 4.22 14.29 46.26
CA ALA A 41 5.39 15.12 45.98
C ALA A 41 6.26 15.20 47.26
N GLN A 42 7.47 14.68 47.19
CA GLN A 42 8.54 15.08 48.07
C GLN A 42 9.10 16.43 47.62
N THR A 43 9.06 17.40 48.48
CA THR A 43 9.68 18.73 48.31
C THR A 43 11.19 18.60 48.29
N ALA A 44 11.81 18.64 47.11
CA ALA A 44 13.22 18.93 46.95
C ALA A 44 13.39 20.35 46.44
N THR A 45 14.25 21.11 47.12
CA THR A 45 14.59 22.50 46.83
C THR A 45 15.12 22.66 45.41
N GLU A 46 14.42 23.35 44.53
CA GLU A 46 14.80 23.63 43.17
C GLU A 46 15.99 24.58 43.12
N ALA A 47 17.12 24.12 42.55
CA ALA A 47 18.07 25.02 41.91
C ALA A 47 17.52 25.34 40.50
N ALA A 48 17.14 26.59 40.29
CA ALA A 48 16.65 27.07 39.00
C ALA A 48 17.75 26.92 37.93
N LEU A 49 17.64 25.91 37.11
CA LEU A 49 18.40 25.83 35.86
C LEU A 49 17.86 26.90 34.87
N PRO A 50 18.74 27.56 34.08
CA PRO A 50 18.29 28.54 33.11
C PRO A 50 17.32 27.86 32.14
N ALA A 51 16.20 28.56 31.88
CA ALA A 51 15.19 28.11 30.93
C ALA A 51 15.86 27.84 29.59
N VAL A 52 16.04 26.57 29.25
CA VAL A 52 16.33 26.16 27.88
C VAL A 52 15.05 26.46 27.10
N THR A 53 15.05 27.58 26.40
CA THR A 53 14.03 27.86 25.39
C THR A 53 14.30 26.87 24.25
N VAL A 54 13.68 25.70 24.32
CA VAL A 54 13.53 24.86 23.16
C VAL A 54 12.55 25.59 22.26
N SER A 55 13.08 26.51 21.42
CA SER A 55 12.39 26.84 20.18
C SER A 55 12.28 25.53 19.45
N ALA A 56 11.13 24.88 19.50
CA ALA A 56 10.76 23.93 18.49
C ALA A 56 10.80 24.74 17.18
N LYS A 57 11.96 24.78 16.51
CA LYS A 57 11.98 24.94 15.08
C LYS A 57 11.08 23.81 14.60
N GLN A 58 9.84 24.14 14.26
CA GLN A 58 9.11 23.35 13.30
C GLN A 58 9.96 23.45 12.03
N ASP A 59 10.91 22.50 11.90
CA ASP A 59 11.61 22.31 10.67
C ASP A 59 10.53 21.94 9.65
N ILE A 60 10.25 22.89 8.79
CA ILE A 60 9.22 22.78 7.77
C ILE A 60 9.77 21.74 6.81
N GLU A 61 9.25 20.53 6.89
CA GLU A 61 9.63 19.44 5.98
C GLU A 61 9.30 19.89 4.55
N ILE A 62 10.32 19.99 3.72
CA ILE A 62 10.21 20.42 2.31
C ILE A 62 9.96 19.15 1.50
N GLY A 63 8.71 18.95 1.07
CA GLY A 63 8.36 17.82 0.21
C GLY A 63 8.67 16.48 0.88
N GLN A 64 9.42 15.63 0.20
CA GLN A 64 9.93 14.35 0.74
C GLN A 64 11.40 14.52 1.11
N PRO A 65 11.74 14.78 2.38
CA PRO A 65 13.14 14.96 2.77
C PRO A 65 13.95 13.68 2.51
N LEU A 66 15.11 13.83 1.87
CA LEU A 66 15.94 12.70 1.47
C LEU A 66 16.79 12.14 2.63
N ASP A 67 16.85 12.84 3.76
CA ASP A 67 17.48 12.38 5.00
C ASP A 67 16.60 11.34 5.74
N LYS A 68 15.30 11.28 5.44
CA LYS A 68 14.40 10.27 6.02
C LYS A 68 14.88 8.87 5.68
N LYS A 69 14.93 8.04 6.73
CA LYS A 69 15.30 6.64 6.58
C LYS A 69 14.19 5.85 5.92
N THR A 70 14.59 4.94 5.06
CA THR A 70 13.71 3.93 4.44
C THR A 70 14.24 2.55 4.75
N SER A 71 13.34 1.59 4.88
CA SER A 71 13.70 0.18 5.03
C SER A 71 14.26 -0.37 3.73
N GLY A 72 15.49 -0.82 3.74
CA GLY A 72 16.13 -1.47 2.60
C GLY A 72 16.07 -3.01 2.65
N GLY A 73 15.32 -3.60 3.59
CA GLY A 73 15.33 -5.06 3.77
C GLY A 73 16.73 -5.60 4.01
N ALA A 74 17.23 -6.47 3.14
CA ALA A 74 18.59 -7.03 3.20
C ALA A 74 19.72 -6.00 2.96
N LEU A 75 19.41 -4.73 2.69
CA LEU A 75 20.38 -3.62 2.65
C LEU A 75 20.49 -2.85 3.97
N GLY A 76 19.69 -3.24 4.98
CA GLY A 76 19.53 -2.46 6.20
C GLY A 76 18.72 -1.17 6.00
N SER A 77 18.64 -0.34 7.04
CA SER A 77 17.97 0.95 6.98
C SER A 77 18.96 2.05 6.60
N LYS A 78 18.66 2.78 5.51
CA LYS A 78 19.48 3.90 5.00
C LYS A 78 18.62 5.13 4.75
N SER A 79 19.24 6.32 4.74
CA SER A 79 18.55 7.52 4.25
C SER A 79 18.18 7.36 2.77
N GLN A 80 17.14 8.05 2.31
CA GLN A 80 16.81 8.04 0.89
C GLN A 80 17.99 8.53 0.04
N LEU A 81 18.78 9.49 0.56
CA LEU A 81 19.97 10.04 -0.11
C LEU A 81 21.06 8.98 -0.31
N ASP A 82 21.21 8.05 0.66
CA ASP A 82 22.24 7.00 0.65
C ASP A 82 21.79 5.69 0.01
N MET A 83 20.51 5.57 -0.32
CA MET A 83 19.95 4.39 -0.99
C MET A 83 20.19 4.50 -2.50
N PRO A 84 20.95 3.59 -3.16
CA PRO A 84 21.23 3.66 -4.60
C PRO A 84 20.08 3.10 -5.46
N PHE A 85 18.85 3.40 -5.07
CA PHE A 85 17.59 3.06 -5.75
C PHE A 85 16.59 4.17 -5.54
N SER A 86 15.67 4.35 -6.47
CA SER A 86 14.59 5.33 -6.32
C SER A 86 13.65 4.94 -5.20
N THR A 87 13.42 5.85 -4.26
CA THR A 87 12.55 5.68 -3.09
C THR A 87 11.67 6.91 -2.88
N ALA A 88 10.54 6.73 -2.20
CA ALA A 88 9.70 7.82 -1.72
C ALA A 88 9.17 7.47 -0.32
N VAL A 89 9.08 8.47 0.56
CA VAL A 89 8.55 8.32 1.93
C VAL A 89 7.45 9.35 2.15
N PHE A 90 6.28 8.90 2.57
CA PHE A 90 5.12 9.72 2.90
C PHE A 90 4.87 9.62 4.40
N THR A 91 5.04 10.74 5.11
CA THR A 91 4.92 10.80 6.58
C THR A 91 3.47 10.79 7.04
N SER A 92 3.25 10.54 8.34
CA SER A 92 1.91 10.62 8.95
C SER A 92 1.25 11.98 8.74
N ASP A 93 2.03 13.07 8.73
CA ASP A 93 1.51 14.42 8.45
C ASP A 93 1.11 14.60 6.98
N ASP A 94 1.88 14.05 6.03
CA ASP A 94 1.48 14.03 4.60
C ASP A 94 0.17 13.28 4.39
N LEU A 95 0.00 12.14 5.06
CA LEU A 95 -1.21 11.33 4.99
C LEU A 95 -2.41 12.07 5.59
N ALA A 96 -2.22 12.70 6.74
CA ALA A 96 -3.26 13.45 7.44
C ALA A 96 -3.66 14.74 6.70
N ASP A 97 -2.71 15.55 6.23
CA ASP A 97 -2.98 16.81 5.52
C ASP A 97 -3.76 16.58 4.21
N ARG A 98 -3.54 15.43 3.54
CA ARG A 98 -4.28 15.03 2.34
C ARG A 98 -5.56 14.25 2.63
N GLN A 99 -5.84 13.94 3.91
CA GLN A 99 -7.02 13.16 4.32
C GLN A 99 -7.15 11.85 3.53
N VAL A 100 -6.05 11.08 3.51
CA VAL A 100 -5.92 9.84 2.73
C VAL A 100 -6.99 8.82 3.13
N ALA A 101 -7.73 8.31 2.14
CA ALA A 101 -8.81 7.33 2.34
C ALA A 101 -8.58 6.01 1.59
N LYS A 102 -7.71 6.01 0.59
CA LYS A 102 -7.36 4.84 -0.23
C LYS A 102 -5.87 4.88 -0.63
N LEU A 103 -5.38 3.77 -1.16
CA LEU A 103 -3.96 3.63 -1.54
C LEU A 103 -3.51 4.68 -2.56
N GLY A 104 -4.33 4.99 -3.56
CA GLY A 104 -3.99 5.97 -4.59
C GLY A 104 -3.82 7.39 -4.06
N ASP A 105 -4.51 7.75 -2.96
CA ASP A 105 -4.36 9.06 -2.34
C ASP A 105 -2.97 9.24 -1.71
N VAL A 106 -2.36 8.16 -1.19
CA VAL A 106 -1.00 8.18 -0.63
C VAL A 106 0.00 8.70 -1.64
N PHE A 107 -0.11 8.22 -2.89
CA PHE A 107 0.86 8.46 -3.96
C PHE A 107 0.39 9.50 -4.99
N PHE A 108 -0.60 10.32 -4.66
CA PHE A 108 -1.16 11.30 -5.61
C PHE A 108 -0.10 12.24 -6.20
N THR A 109 0.89 12.62 -5.41
CA THR A 109 1.98 13.53 -5.80
C THR A 109 3.22 12.82 -6.36
N ASP A 110 3.18 11.51 -6.57
CA ASP A 110 4.26 10.75 -7.21
C ASP A 110 3.87 10.34 -8.64
N ALA A 111 4.60 10.83 -9.63
CA ALA A 111 4.33 10.56 -11.05
C ALA A 111 4.64 9.12 -11.45
N SER A 112 5.46 8.38 -10.69
CA SER A 112 5.74 6.98 -10.99
C SER A 112 4.57 6.04 -10.68
N VAL A 113 3.56 6.51 -9.93
CA VAL A 113 2.46 5.70 -9.42
C VAL A 113 1.15 6.06 -10.12
N SER A 114 0.46 5.06 -10.66
CA SER A 114 -0.91 5.17 -11.14
C SER A 114 -1.88 4.53 -10.15
N ASP A 115 -2.96 5.26 -9.83
CA ASP A 115 -4.00 4.77 -8.93
C ASP A 115 -4.99 3.89 -9.69
N ASN A 116 -4.97 2.59 -9.40
CA ASN A 116 -5.89 1.60 -9.91
C ASN A 116 -6.78 1.06 -8.77
N SER A 117 -6.67 1.64 -7.56
CA SER A 117 -7.33 1.15 -6.35
C SER A 117 -8.80 1.55 -6.29
N ASN A 118 -9.61 0.64 -5.74
CA ASN A 118 -10.98 0.92 -5.35
C ASN A 118 -11.17 0.45 -3.89
N ALA A 119 -11.27 1.40 -2.98
CA ALA A 119 -11.32 1.13 -1.54
C ALA A 119 -12.53 0.30 -1.07
N THR A 120 -13.50 0.01 -1.92
CA THR A 120 -14.79 -0.58 -1.54
C THR A 120 -15.00 -2.02 -2.04
N ASN A 121 -14.01 -2.61 -2.72
CA ASN A 121 -14.09 -3.95 -3.30
C ASN A 121 -12.72 -4.64 -3.34
N ALA A 122 -12.60 -5.76 -4.04
CA ALA A 122 -11.38 -6.55 -4.15
C ALA A 122 -10.18 -5.80 -4.75
N TRP A 123 -10.39 -4.67 -5.43
CA TRP A 123 -9.35 -3.88 -6.08
C TRP A 123 -8.67 -2.85 -5.15
N ALA A 124 -8.90 -2.91 -3.84
CA ALA A 124 -8.44 -1.88 -2.89
C ALA A 124 -6.92 -1.66 -2.85
N ALA A 125 -6.12 -2.68 -3.13
CA ALA A 125 -4.66 -2.60 -3.15
C ALA A 125 -4.05 -2.54 -4.56
N TYR A 126 -4.86 -2.35 -5.59
CA TYR A 126 -4.34 -2.31 -6.95
C TYR A 126 -3.69 -0.95 -7.25
N THR A 127 -2.44 -1.01 -7.69
CA THR A 127 -1.66 0.17 -8.10
C THR A 127 -0.57 -0.26 -9.06
N THR A 128 -0.15 0.63 -9.96
CA THR A 128 1.00 0.44 -10.83
C THR A 128 2.11 1.39 -10.46
N VAL A 129 3.35 0.91 -10.48
CA VAL A 129 4.55 1.73 -10.34
C VAL A 129 5.40 1.53 -11.57
N ARG A 130 5.82 2.63 -12.23
CA ARG A 130 6.54 2.59 -13.52
C ARG A 130 5.81 1.75 -14.59
N GLY A 131 4.46 1.79 -14.56
CA GLY A 131 3.62 1.01 -15.48
C GLY A 131 3.47 -0.47 -15.13
N LEU A 132 4.14 -0.97 -14.10
CA LEU A 132 4.06 -2.34 -13.62
C LEU A 132 3.02 -2.46 -12.50
N GLN A 133 2.03 -3.32 -12.69
CA GLN A 133 1.07 -3.67 -11.65
C GLN A 133 1.79 -4.32 -10.48
N LEU A 134 1.63 -3.81 -9.26
CA LEU A 134 2.22 -4.42 -8.08
C LEU A 134 1.55 -5.75 -7.73
N ASP A 135 2.37 -6.72 -7.34
CA ASP A 135 1.90 -8.01 -6.83
C ASP A 135 1.34 -7.85 -5.40
N TRP A 136 0.04 -8.06 -5.26
CA TRP A 136 -0.65 -7.96 -3.97
C TRP A 136 -0.21 -9.03 -2.93
N ARG A 137 0.55 -10.06 -3.34
CA ARG A 137 1.14 -11.08 -2.46
C ARG A 137 2.49 -10.63 -1.89
N ASN A 138 3.38 -10.16 -2.76
CA ASN A 138 4.78 -9.98 -2.40
C ASN A 138 5.26 -8.53 -2.39
N ALA A 139 4.52 -7.59 -3.01
CA ALA A 139 4.97 -6.19 -3.09
C ALA A 139 4.61 -5.35 -1.85
N PHE A 140 3.87 -5.89 -0.89
CA PHE A 140 3.37 -5.14 0.27
C PHE A 140 3.97 -5.67 1.56
N LYS A 141 4.43 -4.75 2.43
CA LYS A 141 5.07 -5.06 3.70
C LYS A 141 4.47 -4.22 4.83
N ILE A 142 4.46 -4.77 6.04
CA ILE A 142 4.26 -4.03 7.28
C ILE A 142 5.53 -4.18 8.11
N ASN A 143 6.21 -3.07 8.44
CA ASN A 143 7.52 -3.05 9.11
C ASN A 143 8.55 -3.99 8.43
N GLY A 144 8.57 -4.01 7.09
CA GLY A 144 9.46 -4.85 6.29
C GLY A 144 9.02 -6.31 6.11
N MET A 145 7.98 -6.78 6.80
CA MET A 145 7.47 -8.15 6.71
C MET A 145 6.29 -8.29 5.77
N PRO A 146 6.27 -9.31 4.89
CA PRO A 146 5.20 -9.49 3.91
C PRO A 146 3.85 -9.79 4.55
N PHE A 147 2.80 -9.30 3.91
CA PHE A 147 1.41 -9.62 4.20
C PHE A 147 0.58 -9.58 2.91
N ILE A 148 -0.59 -10.19 2.91
CA ILE A 148 -1.50 -10.10 1.76
C ILE A 148 -2.28 -8.79 1.83
N SER A 149 -2.14 -7.96 0.79
CA SER A 149 -2.85 -6.68 0.67
C SER A 149 -4.15 -6.77 -0.15
N TYR A 150 -4.39 -7.88 -0.84
CA TYR A 150 -5.52 -8.04 -1.76
C TYR A 150 -6.86 -7.72 -1.11
N GLY A 151 -7.57 -6.72 -1.65
CA GLY A 151 -8.86 -6.28 -1.10
C GLY A 151 -8.77 -5.56 0.26
N LEU A 152 -7.58 -5.07 0.67
CA LEU A 152 -7.40 -4.35 1.92
C LEU A 152 -7.17 -2.86 1.69
N THR A 153 -7.85 -2.04 2.49
CA THR A 153 -7.49 -0.65 2.75
C THR A 153 -7.00 -0.56 4.18
N LEU A 154 -5.75 -0.15 4.38
CA LEU A 154 -5.15 -0.06 5.70
C LEU A 154 -5.63 1.16 6.49
N PRO A 155 -5.48 1.17 7.83
CA PRO A 155 -5.75 2.33 8.67
C PRO A 155 -4.58 3.34 8.58
N TYR A 156 -4.54 4.14 7.51
CA TYR A 156 -3.44 5.08 7.25
C TYR A 156 -3.19 6.05 8.40
N GLU A 157 -4.22 6.43 9.15
CA GLU A 157 -4.15 7.29 10.34
C GLU A 157 -3.37 6.66 11.50
N GLN A 158 -3.15 5.33 11.49
CA GLN A 158 -2.40 4.59 12.51
C GLN A 158 -0.94 4.31 12.09
N LEU A 159 -0.53 4.80 10.93
CA LEU A 159 0.82 4.62 10.41
C LEU A 159 1.72 5.82 10.76
N GLU A 160 3.01 5.55 10.92
CA GLU A 160 4.06 6.55 11.03
C GLU A 160 4.45 7.10 9.66
N GLN A 161 4.60 6.19 8.69
CA GLN A 161 4.93 6.52 7.31
C GLN A 161 4.56 5.38 6.36
N VAL A 162 4.47 5.72 5.07
CA VAL A 162 4.39 4.77 3.95
C VAL A 162 5.61 4.98 3.07
N GLU A 163 6.35 3.91 2.83
CA GLU A 163 7.55 3.90 2.03
C GLU A 163 7.28 3.22 0.69
N LEU A 164 7.85 3.75 -0.38
CA LEU A 164 7.85 3.14 -1.70
C LEU A 164 9.30 2.95 -2.16
N LEU A 165 9.70 1.71 -2.38
CA LEU A 165 10.89 1.36 -3.14
C LEU A 165 10.46 1.07 -4.57
N LYS A 166 10.95 1.84 -5.55
CA LYS A 166 10.56 1.74 -6.95
C LYS A 166 11.44 0.74 -7.69
N GLY A 167 10.80 -0.10 -8.50
CA GLY A 167 11.51 -1.09 -9.30
C GLY A 167 11.77 -2.42 -8.59
N ALA A 168 12.68 -3.22 -9.16
CA ALA A 168 12.97 -4.55 -8.67
C ALA A 168 13.53 -4.53 -7.22
N SER A 169 12.99 -5.39 -6.36
CA SER A 169 13.32 -5.46 -4.93
C SER A 169 13.66 -6.87 -4.45
N GLY A 170 13.99 -7.77 -5.40
CA GLY A 170 14.17 -9.19 -5.10
C GLY A 170 15.33 -9.49 -4.16
N PHE A 171 16.43 -8.76 -4.24
CA PHE A 171 17.50 -8.87 -3.27
C PHE A 171 17.03 -8.47 -1.87
N MET A 172 16.35 -7.33 -1.74
CA MET A 172 15.97 -6.74 -0.45
C MET A 172 14.94 -7.58 0.30
N TYR A 173 13.91 -8.06 -0.41
CA TYR A 173 12.73 -8.66 0.22
C TYR A 173 12.40 -10.08 -0.27
N GLY A 174 13.17 -10.65 -1.18
CA GLY A 174 12.89 -11.94 -1.81
C GLY A 174 11.99 -11.80 -3.04
N PHE A 175 11.08 -12.74 -3.22
CA PHE A 175 10.18 -12.73 -4.36
C PHE A 175 9.33 -11.45 -4.40
N GLY A 176 9.11 -10.93 -5.59
CA GLY A 176 8.29 -9.75 -5.84
C GLY A 176 8.40 -9.26 -7.27
N ASN A 177 7.31 -8.70 -7.75
CA ASN A 177 7.20 -8.04 -9.04
C ASN A 177 8.20 -6.85 -9.13
N PRO A 178 8.84 -6.63 -10.29
CA PRO A 178 9.84 -5.58 -10.44
C PRO A 178 9.26 -4.16 -10.51
N GLY A 179 7.97 -3.94 -10.26
CA GLY A 179 7.36 -2.62 -10.14
C GLY A 179 7.79 -1.89 -8.87
N GLY A 180 7.92 -2.60 -7.76
CA GLY A 180 8.34 -2.01 -6.50
C GLY A 180 7.79 -2.69 -5.26
N THR A 181 8.11 -2.10 -4.12
CA THR A 181 7.60 -2.55 -2.81
C THR A 181 7.06 -1.37 -2.02
N ILE A 182 5.86 -1.52 -1.47
CA ILE A 182 5.25 -0.58 -0.52
C ILE A 182 5.42 -1.15 0.88
N ASN A 183 6.02 -0.37 1.78
CA ASN A 183 6.18 -0.73 3.18
C ASN A 183 5.42 0.25 4.07
N TYR A 184 4.53 -0.27 4.89
CA TYR A 184 3.76 0.48 5.89
C TYR A 184 4.46 0.37 7.23
N VAL A 185 4.85 1.51 7.80
CA VAL A 185 5.54 1.58 9.08
C VAL A 185 4.53 1.95 10.16
N THR A 186 4.39 1.12 11.17
CA THR A 186 3.49 1.34 12.31
C THR A 186 4.05 2.38 13.27
N ARG A 187 3.18 3.11 13.97
CA ARG A 187 3.59 4.02 15.04
C ARG A 187 4.22 3.24 16.18
N LYS A 188 5.37 3.75 16.65
CA LYS A 188 6.15 3.15 17.75
C LYS A 188 5.89 3.87 19.08
N PRO A 189 6.17 3.23 20.24
CA PRO A 189 6.15 3.88 21.54
C PRO A 189 6.95 5.18 21.55
N THR A 190 6.45 6.18 22.25
CA THR A 190 7.10 7.49 22.41
C THR A 190 7.82 7.58 23.74
N ASP A 191 8.94 8.32 23.80
CA ASP A 191 9.68 8.51 25.05
C ASP A 191 8.94 9.41 26.05
N THR A 192 8.15 10.36 25.54
CA THR A 192 7.28 11.21 26.33
C THR A 192 5.82 10.80 26.16
N PHE A 193 4.99 11.04 27.17
CA PHE A 193 3.55 10.84 27.06
C PHE A 193 2.97 11.67 25.93
N THR A 194 2.18 11.05 25.08
CA THR A 194 1.43 11.67 23.98
C THR A 194 0.01 11.13 23.98
N ALA A 195 -0.95 12.00 23.78
CA ALA A 195 -2.34 11.62 23.60
C ALA A 195 -2.99 12.54 22.57
N SER A 196 -3.78 11.98 21.67
CA SER A 196 -4.60 12.77 20.75
C SER A 196 -5.92 12.08 20.44
N ALA A 197 -6.94 12.91 20.17
CA ALA A 197 -8.23 12.47 19.67
C ALA A 197 -8.57 13.28 18.42
N GLU A 198 -9.07 12.61 17.40
CA GLU A 198 -9.46 13.22 16.13
C GLU A 198 -10.89 12.79 15.76
N LEU A 199 -11.70 13.77 15.36
CA LEU A 199 -12.99 13.55 14.73
C LEU A 199 -12.90 13.95 13.28
N GLY A 200 -13.36 13.07 12.39
CA GLY A 200 -13.34 13.28 10.95
C GLY A 200 -14.74 13.19 10.34
N PHE A 201 -14.92 13.92 9.26
CA PHE A 201 -16.09 13.85 8.39
C PHE A 201 -15.63 13.78 6.94
N ARG A 202 -16.25 12.89 6.15
CA ARG A 202 -16.06 12.84 4.69
C ARG A 202 -17.41 12.76 4.00
N SER A 203 -17.62 13.60 2.98
CA SER A 203 -18.87 13.61 2.22
C SER A 203 -19.11 12.25 1.50
N SER A 204 -20.37 11.71 1.40
CA SER A 204 -21.57 12.44 1.83
C SER A 204 -21.87 12.37 3.34
N HIS A 205 -21.62 11.28 4.03
CA HIS A 205 -21.98 11.05 5.43
C HIS A 205 -21.07 9.98 6.04
N VAL A 206 -19.75 10.13 5.98
CA VAL A 206 -18.82 9.25 6.69
C VAL A 206 -18.29 10.01 7.90
N TRP A 207 -18.42 9.44 9.07
CA TRP A 207 -17.81 9.90 10.30
C TRP A 207 -16.69 8.98 10.72
N SER A 208 -15.64 9.55 11.25
CA SER A 208 -14.51 8.79 11.80
C SER A 208 -14.08 9.34 13.13
N GLU A 209 -13.66 8.45 14.02
CA GLU A 209 -13.12 8.74 15.34
C GLU A 209 -11.77 8.04 15.44
N HIS A 210 -10.73 8.75 15.84
CA HIS A 210 -9.39 8.20 16.03
C HIS A 210 -8.80 8.66 17.36
N VAL A 211 -8.25 7.73 18.12
CA VAL A 211 -7.53 7.98 19.38
C VAL A 211 -6.13 7.39 19.25
N ASP A 212 -5.13 8.15 19.67
CA ASP A 212 -3.73 7.75 19.68
C ASP A 212 -3.11 8.11 21.03
N VAL A 213 -2.61 7.13 21.76
CA VAL A 213 -1.99 7.29 23.08
C VAL A 213 -0.66 6.55 23.12
N GLY A 214 0.39 7.21 23.55
CA GLY A 214 1.72 6.63 23.68
C GLY A 214 2.51 7.15 24.86
N GLY A 215 3.55 6.43 25.23
CA GLY A 215 4.44 6.80 26.32
C GLY A 215 5.27 5.63 26.83
N ARG A 216 5.86 5.82 27.99
CA ARG A 216 6.65 4.81 28.68
C ARG A 216 6.25 4.71 30.16
N ALA A 217 6.49 3.53 30.73
CA ALA A 217 6.17 3.23 32.12
C ALA A 217 7.22 2.25 32.74
N GLY A 218 7.11 2.02 34.04
CA GLY A 218 7.99 1.12 34.79
C GLY A 218 9.32 1.76 35.19
N PRO A 219 10.20 0.99 35.87
CA PRO A 219 11.52 1.45 36.26
C PRO A 219 12.33 1.96 35.06
N ASP A 220 12.96 3.12 35.18
CA ASP A 220 13.77 3.75 34.14
C ASP A 220 13.06 3.90 32.78
N ASN A 221 11.73 4.01 32.78
CA ASN A 221 10.92 4.04 31.57
C ASN A 221 11.17 2.84 30.64
N MET A 222 11.39 1.67 31.22
CA MET A 222 11.72 0.43 30.51
C MET A 222 10.67 0.05 29.48
N PHE A 223 9.37 0.13 29.82
CA PHE A 223 8.28 -0.34 28.98
C PHE A 223 7.66 0.81 28.16
N GLY A 224 7.75 0.72 26.85
CA GLY A 224 7.09 1.63 25.92
C GLY A 224 5.78 1.04 25.42
N TYR A 225 4.79 1.93 25.18
CA TYR A 225 3.50 1.59 24.60
C TYR A 225 3.02 2.62 23.60
N ARG A 226 2.28 2.18 22.57
CA ARG A 226 1.51 3.02 21.65
C ARG A 226 0.24 2.30 21.27
N LEU A 227 -0.90 2.91 21.53
CA LEU A 227 -2.23 2.38 21.18
C LEU A 227 -2.93 3.35 20.24
N ASN A 228 -3.43 2.83 19.13
CA ASN A 228 -4.31 3.56 18.23
C ASN A 228 -5.63 2.81 18.08
N LEU A 229 -6.73 3.55 18.10
CA LEU A 229 -8.09 3.05 17.92
C LEU A 229 -8.78 3.91 16.88
N THR A 230 -9.44 3.29 15.90
CA THR A 230 -10.22 4.00 14.89
C THR A 230 -11.56 3.32 14.66
N HIS A 231 -12.62 4.12 14.60
CA HIS A 231 -13.93 3.74 14.09
C HIS A 231 -14.30 4.65 12.92
N GLU A 232 -14.87 4.09 11.86
CA GLU A 232 -15.33 4.84 10.69
C GLU A 232 -16.61 4.20 10.16
N GLU A 233 -17.69 4.99 9.98
CA GLU A 233 -18.94 4.50 9.42
C GLU A 233 -19.65 5.54 8.54
N GLY A 234 -20.41 5.05 7.56
CA GLY A 234 -21.26 5.90 6.75
C GLY A 234 -21.27 5.57 5.26
N LYS A 235 -21.56 6.58 4.44
CA LYS A 235 -21.59 6.48 2.97
C LYS A 235 -20.76 7.63 2.37
N PRO A 236 -19.63 7.36 1.74
CA PRO A 236 -18.85 8.38 1.02
C PRO A 236 -19.55 8.86 -0.25
N SER A 237 -18.94 9.80 -0.97
CA SER A 237 -19.48 10.43 -2.18
C SER A 237 -19.82 9.46 -3.31
N ASN A 238 -19.21 8.28 -3.35
CA ASN A 238 -19.56 7.19 -4.28
C ASN A 238 -20.77 6.36 -3.85
N ALA A 239 -21.41 6.69 -2.73
CA ALA A 239 -22.63 6.08 -2.18
C ALA A 239 -22.49 4.61 -1.70
N VAL A 240 -21.28 4.09 -1.57
CA VAL A 240 -20.99 2.75 -1.04
C VAL A 240 -21.00 2.80 0.48
N GLY A 241 -21.80 1.94 1.12
CA GLY A 241 -21.82 1.86 2.59
C GLY A 241 -20.49 1.34 3.13
N LEU A 242 -20.04 1.87 4.26
CA LEU A 242 -18.78 1.54 4.91
C LEU A 242 -18.97 1.46 6.43
N ASN A 243 -18.35 0.45 7.05
CA ASN A 243 -18.09 0.37 8.48
C ASN A 243 -16.72 -0.25 8.68
N ARG A 244 -15.85 0.39 9.47
CA ARG A 244 -14.49 -0.04 9.74
C ARG A 244 -14.13 0.18 11.21
N ASN A 245 -13.51 -0.84 11.81
CA ASN A 245 -12.90 -0.75 13.14
C ASN A 245 -11.44 -1.20 13.05
N SER A 246 -10.54 -0.43 13.63
CA SER A 246 -9.11 -0.73 13.60
C SER A 246 -8.47 -0.48 14.94
N VAL A 247 -7.56 -1.37 15.31
CA VAL A 247 -6.72 -1.25 16.52
C VAL A 247 -5.28 -1.52 16.10
N SER A 248 -4.34 -0.67 16.51
CA SER A 248 -2.93 -1.00 16.50
C SER A 248 -2.29 -0.81 17.86
N LEU A 249 -1.38 -1.72 18.22
CA LEU A 249 -0.66 -1.74 19.48
C LEU A 249 0.83 -1.93 19.20
N GLY A 250 1.64 -0.96 19.57
CA GLY A 250 3.10 -1.06 19.62
C GLY A 250 3.57 -1.15 21.06
N LEU A 251 4.41 -2.13 21.36
CA LEU A 251 5.07 -2.29 22.66
C LEU A 251 6.58 -2.44 22.45
N ASP A 252 7.35 -1.92 23.38
CA ASP A 252 8.77 -2.27 23.52
C ASP A 252 9.17 -2.42 24.99
N ALA A 253 10.22 -3.20 25.21
CA ALA A 253 10.88 -3.29 26.50
C ALA A 253 12.40 -3.14 26.31
N ARG A 254 12.99 -2.13 26.93
CA ARG A 254 14.45 -1.92 27.03
C ARG A 254 14.97 -2.81 28.16
N ILE A 255 15.17 -4.12 27.87
CA ILE A 255 15.52 -5.14 28.88
C ILE A 255 16.87 -4.84 29.50
N THR A 256 17.83 -4.42 28.66
CA THR A 256 19.11 -3.85 29.07
C THR A 256 19.41 -2.63 28.20
N ARG A 257 20.56 -1.97 28.41
CA ARG A 257 20.99 -0.87 27.52
C ARG A 257 21.19 -1.33 26.07
N ASP A 258 21.48 -2.61 25.87
CA ASP A 258 21.82 -3.18 24.56
C ASP A 258 20.76 -4.13 24.00
N LEU A 259 19.82 -4.60 24.84
CA LEU A 259 18.77 -5.54 24.44
C LEU A 259 17.38 -4.88 24.51
N THR A 260 16.73 -4.82 23.37
CA THR A 260 15.34 -4.34 23.24
C THR A 260 14.47 -5.44 22.66
N TRP A 261 13.35 -5.70 23.32
CA TRP A 261 12.24 -6.47 22.78
C TRP A 261 11.18 -5.55 22.17
N THR A 262 10.53 -5.98 21.09
CA THR A 262 9.44 -5.23 20.44
C THR A 262 8.26 -6.13 20.12
N PHE A 263 7.06 -5.55 20.13
CA PHE A 263 5.83 -6.15 19.66
C PHE A 263 5.00 -5.12 18.90
N ASP A 264 4.47 -5.52 17.73
CA ASP A 264 3.51 -4.74 16.94
C ASP A 264 2.31 -5.60 16.60
N GLY A 265 1.11 -5.10 16.85
CA GLY A 265 -0.15 -5.73 16.51
C GLY A 265 -1.05 -4.80 15.71
N ILE A 266 -1.73 -5.33 14.69
CA ILE A 266 -2.81 -4.64 13.96
C ILE A 266 -3.98 -5.61 13.87
N TYR A 267 -5.16 -5.11 14.22
CA TYR A 267 -6.43 -5.75 13.95
C TYR A 267 -7.35 -4.76 13.24
N GLN A 268 -7.93 -5.17 12.12
CA GLN A 268 -8.94 -4.38 11.43
C GLN A 268 -10.05 -5.28 10.91
N ASP A 269 -11.28 -4.87 11.11
CA ASP A 269 -12.43 -5.35 10.34
C ASP A 269 -13.02 -4.21 9.52
N ARG A 270 -13.44 -4.54 8.31
CA ARG A 270 -14.01 -3.59 7.37
C ARG A 270 -15.11 -4.26 6.56
N ASN A 271 -16.26 -3.63 6.53
CA ASN A 271 -17.40 -4.04 5.76
C ASN A 271 -17.84 -2.91 4.82
N SER A 272 -18.08 -3.22 3.55
CA SER A 272 -18.67 -2.30 2.58
C SER A 272 -19.81 -2.99 1.85
N TRP A 273 -20.84 -2.22 1.48
CA TRP A 273 -22.05 -2.71 0.79
C TRP A 273 -22.54 -1.72 -0.25
N GLY A 274 -23.22 -2.24 -1.28
CA GLY A 274 -23.59 -1.43 -2.44
C GLY A 274 -22.37 -1.00 -3.25
N GLY A 275 -21.32 -1.85 -3.33
CA GLY A 275 -20.05 -1.53 -3.94
C GLY A 275 -20.13 -1.19 -5.42
N THR A 276 -19.17 -0.42 -5.91
CA THR A 276 -18.99 -0.19 -7.34
C THR A 276 -18.59 -1.51 -8.00
N PRO A 277 -19.30 -1.98 -9.05
CA PRO A 277 -18.89 -3.17 -9.78
C PRO A 277 -17.57 -2.96 -10.51
N SER A 278 -16.94 -4.04 -10.92
CA SER A 278 -15.86 -4.03 -11.90
C SER A 278 -16.44 -3.93 -13.30
N PHE A 279 -15.77 -3.24 -14.21
CA PHE A 279 -16.20 -3.09 -15.61
C PHE A 279 -15.21 -3.80 -16.52
N TYR A 280 -15.60 -4.95 -17.06
CA TYR A 280 -14.78 -5.74 -17.97
C TYR A 280 -15.10 -5.37 -19.42
N VAL A 281 -14.07 -5.00 -20.19
CA VAL A 281 -14.20 -4.51 -21.57
C VAL A 281 -13.79 -5.54 -22.63
N GLY A 282 -13.43 -6.76 -22.22
CA GLY A 282 -13.04 -7.82 -23.17
C GLY A 282 -14.13 -8.27 -24.12
N GLY A 283 -15.42 -7.96 -23.83
CA GLY A 283 -16.55 -8.19 -24.73
C GLY A 283 -16.73 -7.14 -25.83
N ILE A 284 -16.02 -6.00 -25.74
CA ILE A 284 -16.05 -4.98 -26.80
C ILE A 284 -15.24 -5.49 -27.99
N ALA A 285 -15.81 -5.41 -29.19
CA ALA A 285 -15.18 -5.86 -30.43
C ALA A 285 -13.79 -5.21 -30.64
N PRO A 286 -12.86 -5.86 -31.37
CA PRO A 286 -11.60 -5.27 -31.75
C PRO A 286 -11.76 -3.93 -32.44
N ASN A 287 -10.93 -2.94 -32.07
CA ASN A 287 -11.03 -1.54 -32.53
C ASN A 287 -12.38 -0.84 -32.21
N GLY A 288 -13.17 -1.41 -31.29
CA GLY A 288 -14.39 -0.79 -30.79
C GLY A 288 -14.09 0.45 -29.92
N GLN A 289 -15.15 1.09 -29.46
CA GLN A 289 -15.05 2.26 -28.60
C GLN A 289 -15.58 1.95 -27.20
N LEU A 290 -14.98 2.59 -26.20
CA LEU A 290 -15.48 2.56 -24.85
C LEU A 290 -16.79 3.36 -24.74
N PRO A 291 -17.73 2.95 -23.87
CA PRO A 291 -18.93 3.74 -23.59
C PRO A 291 -18.58 5.08 -22.97
N SER A 292 -19.48 6.05 -23.10
CA SER A 292 -19.37 7.34 -22.43
C SER A 292 -19.16 7.17 -20.92
N VAL A 293 -18.39 8.09 -20.33
CA VAL A 293 -18.02 8.00 -18.92
C VAL A 293 -19.22 8.18 -17.99
N ILE A 294 -19.45 7.22 -17.13
CA ILE A 294 -20.52 7.27 -16.12
C ILE A 294 -20.07 8.03 -14.85
N SER A 295 -21.04 8.32 -13.97
CA SER A 295 -20.72 8.84 -12.63
C SER A 295 -20.13 7.73 -11.76
N GLY A 296 -19.08 8.02 -11.00
CA GLY A 296 -18.47 7.10 -10.03
C GLY A 296 -19.33 6.79 -8.79
N ARG A 297 -20.64 7.12 -8.81
CA ARG A 297 -21.58 6.72 -7.76
C ARG A 297 -22.00 5.26 -7.96
N GLY A 298 -21.25 4.36 -7.30
CA GLY A 298 -21.28 2.91 -7.55
C GLY A 298 -22.57 2.17 -7.25
N GLY A 299 -23.35 2.62 -6.28
CA GLY A 299 -24.57 1.92 -5.83
C GLY A 299 -25.71 1.78 -6.87
N ARG A 300 -25.50 2.32 -8.07
CA ARG A 300 -26.48 2.23 -9.17
C ARG A 300 -26.33 0.97 -10.03
N TYR A 301 -25.16 0.31 -9.99
CA TYR A 301 -24.80 -0.71 -10.98
C TYR A 301 -24.69 -2.11 -10.41
N GLY A 302 -24.38 -2.27 -9.13
CA GLY A 302 -24.08 -3.56 -8.51
C GLY A 302 -25.21 -4.15 -7.64
N GLY A 303 -26.34 -3.44 -7.50
CA GLY A 303 -27.39 -3.83 -6.57
C GLY A 303 -27.05 -3.51 -5.10
N SER A 304 -28.08 -3.43 -4.26
CA SER A 304 -27.93 -3.07 -2.83
C SER A 304 -27.45 -4.22 -1.93
N ASP A 305 -27.43 -5.41 -2.45
CA ASP A 305 -27.06 -6.67 -1.80
C ASP A 305 -25.57 -7.02 -1.95
N THR A 306 -24.83 -6.31 -2.83
CA THR A 306 -23.39 -6.49 -2.93
C THR A 306 -22.72 -6.13 -1.61
N HIS A 307 -21.76 -6.96 -1.20
CA HIS A 307 -20.98 -6.72 0.00
C HIS A 307 -19.52 -7.16 -0.20
N PHE A 308 -18.63 -6.49 0.51
CA PHE A 308 -17.24 -6.86 0.63
C PHE A 308 -16.82 -6.70 2.09
N TYR A 309 -16.58 -7.82 2.76
CA TYR A 309 -16.05 -7.89 4.11
C TYR A 309 -14.59 -8.30 4.08
N SER A 310 -13.73 -7.61 4.82
CA SER A 310 -12.34 -7.99 5.03
C SER A 310 -11.93 -7.86 6.49
N ASN A 311 -11.11 -8.80 6.96
CA ASN A 311 -10.50 -8.78 8.29
C ASN A 311 -8.99 -8.98 8.15
N LEU A 312 -8.21 -8.14 8.80
CA LEU A 312 -6.76 -8.20 8.86
C LEU A 312 -6.29 -8.38 10.30
N GLN A 313 -5.37 -9.31 10.49
CA GLN A 313 -4.64 -9.53 11.73
C GLN A 313 -3.15 -9.58 11.42
N VAL A 314 -2.36 -8.78 12.12
CA VAL A 314 -0.89 -8.79 12.04
C VAL A 314 -0.33 -8.80 13.45
N TYR A 315 0.60 -9.69 13.71
CA TYR A 315 1.34 -9.78 14.97
C TYR A 315 2.81 -9.95 14.66
N GLN A 316 3.63 -9.06 15.18
CA GLN A 316 5.08 -9.08 14.98
C GLN A 316 5.76 -9.00 16.34
N THR A 317 6.80 -9.81 16.55
CA THR A 317 7.61 -9.73 17.77
C THR A 317 9.08 -9.94 17.43
N GLY A 318 9.95 -9.17 18.05
CA GLY A 318 11.37 -9.20 17.74
C GLY A 318 12.26 -8.84 18.91
N LEU A 319 13.53 -9.18 18.73
CA LEU A 319 14.62 -8.82 19.64
C LEU A 319 15.69 -8.09 18.82
N ARG A 320 16.23 -7.04 19.39
CA ARG A 320 17.39 -6.33 18.88
C ARG A 320 18.45 -6.25 19.95
N TYR A 321 19.65 -6.75 19.64
CA TYR A 321 20.78 -6.77 20.55
C TYR A 321 21.99 -6.07 19.94
N LYS A 322 22.48 -5.02 20.59
CA LYS A 322 23.73 -4.36 20.25
C LYS A 322 24.86 -5.16 20.87
N LEU A 323 25.66 -5.84 20.06
CA LEU A 323 26.85 -6.52 20.52
C LEU A 323 27.93 -5.52 20.99
N ASN A 324 28.03 -4.40 20.27
CA ASN A 324 28.83 -3.21 20.56
C ASN A 324 28.31 -2.05 19.67
N ASP A 325 29.05 -0.94 19.60
CA ASP A 325 28.63 0.25 18.81
C ASP A 325 28.62 0.00 17.32
N ASP A 326 29.36 -0.98 16.82
CA ASP A 326 29.48 -1.30 15.39
C ASP A 326 28.63 -2.48 14.97
N TRP A 327 28.22 -3.37 15.88
CA TRP A 327 27.52 -4.61 15.54
C TRP A 327 26.18 -4.76 16.24
N THR A 328 25.16 -5.05 15.47
CA THR A 328 23.80 -5.31 15.97
C THR A 328 23.27 -6.62 15.37
N VAL A 329 22.63 -7.43 16.19
CA VAL A 329 21.88 -8.62 15.79
C VAL A 329 20.39 -8.34 16.03
N SER A 330 19.57 -8.67 15.07
CA SER A 330 18.11 -8.56 15.21
C SER A 330 17.41 -9.82 14.72
N THR A 331 16.34 -10.19 15.38
CA THR A 331 15.45 -11.27 14.94
C THR A 331 14.01 -10.80 15.04
N LEU A 332 13.21 -11.09 14.03
CA LEU A 332 11.82 -10.68 13.94
C LEU A 332 10.97 -11.83 13.41
N TYR A 333 9.93 -12.19 14.14
CA TYR A 333 8.87 -13.08 13.69
C TYR A 333 7.61 -12.26 13.38
N SER A 334 6.94 -12.58 12.29
CA SER A 334 5.68 -11.94 11.88
C SER A 334 4.67 -13.00 11.47
N PHE A 335 3.47 -12.86 11.98
CA PHE A 335 2.29 -13.58 11.52
C PHE A 335 1.28 -12.58 11.00
N SER A 336 0.75 -12.82 9.80
CA SER A 336 -0.38 -12.06 9.28
C SER A 336 -1.44 -12.97 8.69
N LYS A 337 -2.70 -12.62 8.89
CA LYS A 337 -3.85 -13.32 8.34
C LYS A 337 -4.86 -12.32 7.83
N GLN A 338 -5.26 -12.52 6.59
CA GLN A 338 -6.40 -11.85 5.99
C GLN A 338 -7.53 -12.85 5.77
N SER A 339 -8.75 -12.43 6.03
CA SER A 339 -9.96 -13.18 5.65
C SER A 339 -10.92 -12.21 4.97
N ARG A 340 -11.57 -12.66 3.92
CA ARG A 340 -12.59 -11.88 3.22
C ARG A 340 -13.76 -12.76 2.78
N SER A 341 -14.93 -12.15 2.72
CA SER A 341 -16.10 -12.68 2.02
C SER A 341 -16.69 -11.58 1.16
N ARG A 342 -17.13 -11.94 -0.01
CA ARG A 342 -17.58 -10.98 -0.99
C ARG A 342 -18.71 -11.51 -1.85
N ASN A 343 -19.63 -10.62 -2.16
CA ASN A 343 -20.64 -10.76 -3.19
C ASN A 343 -20.49 -9.51 -4.06
N GLU A 344 -19.89 -9.67 -5.24
CA GLU A 344 -19.51 -8.56 -6.12
C GLU A 344 -20.02 -8.79 -7.52
N SER A 345 -20.39 -7.68 -8.21
CA SER A 345 -20.73 -7.65 -9.63
C SER A 345 -19.51 -7.36 -10.49
N THR A 346 -19.42 -8.04 -11.63
CA THR A 346 -18.58 -7.65 -12.77
C THR A 346 -19.48 -7.42 -13.98
N LEU A 347 -19.48 -6.21 -14.51
CA LEU A 347 -20.26 -5.85 -15.68
C LEU A 347 -19.42 -6.09 -16.94
N PHE A 348 -19.79 -7.10 -17.72
CA PHE A 348 -19.17 -7.46 -18.98
C PHE A 348 -19.75 -6.58 -20.09
N LEU A 349 -19.02 -5.52 -20.43
CA LEU A 349 -19.41 -4.56 -21.46
C LEU A 349 -19.25 -5.17 -22.86
N SER A 350 -20.25 -5.04 -23.70
CA SER A 350 -20.29 -5.61 -25.05
C SER A 350 -20.12 -4.56 -26.17
N ASN A 351 -20.38 -3.29 -25.92
CA ASN A 351 -20.32 -2.23 -26.94
C ASN A 351 -20.20 -0.82 -26.38
N ALA A 352 -20.04 0.15 -27.28
CA ALA A 352 -19.96 1.57 -26.95
C ALA A 352 -21.28 2.19 -26.46
N ALA A 353 -22.43 1.54 -26.71
CA ALA A 353 -23.72 1.98 -26.17
C ALA A 353 -23.85 1.68 -24.67
N GLY A 354 -22.92 0.89 -24.10
CA GLY A 354 -22.88 0.59 -22.69
C GLY A 354 -23.74 -0.61 -22.28
N ASP A 355 -24.08 -1.49 -23.21
CA ASP A 355 -24.77 -2.74 -22.88
C ASP A 355 -23.81 -3.68 -22.14
N TYR A 356 -24.34 -4.40 -21.14
CA TYR A 356 -23.56 -5.31 -20.31
C TYR A 356 -24.36 -6.55 -19.88
N THR A 357 -23.61 -7.58 -19.50
CA THR A 357 -24.09 -8.71 -18.69
C THR A 357 -23.47 -8.58 -17.29
N ASP A 358 -24.29 -8.63 -16.24
CA ASP A 358 -23.84 -8.67 -14.84
C ASP A 358 -23.47 -10.10 -14.46
N LEU A 359 -22.19 -10.33 -14.20
CA LEU A 359 -21.68 -11.57 -13.64
C LEU A 359 -21.46 -11.39 -12.15
N ARG A 360 -22.16 -12.17 -11.35
CA ARG A 360 -22.08 -12.12 -9.89
C ARG A 360 -21.11 -13.18 -9.38
N TYR A 361 -20.09 -12.72 -8.64
CA TYR A 361 -19.19 -13.58 -7.88
C TYR A 361 -19.57 -13.57 -6.39
N ASP A 362 -19.66 -14.75 -5.79
CA ASP A 362 -19.95 -14.93 -4.37
C ASP A 362 -19.03 -15.99 -3.77
N GLY A 363 -18.27 -15.63 -2.73
CA GLY A 363 -17.26 -16.52 -2.17
C GLY A 363 -16.55 -15.96 -0.94
N ALA A 364 -15.78 -16.82 -0.29
CA ALA A 364 -14.95 -16.46 0.85
C ALA A 364 -13.52 -17.02 0.70
N GLU A 365 -12.56 -16.27 1.18
CA GLU A 365 -11.14 -16.60 1.05
C GLU A 365 -10.39 -16.24 2.33
N SER A 366 -9.24 -16.83 2.55
CA SER A 366 -8.31 -16.38 3.57
C SER A 366 -6.88 -16.70 3.17
N GLN A 367 -5.98 -15.76 3.45
CA GLN A 367 -4.55 -15.91 3.22
C GLN A 367 -3.79 -15.65 4.51
N GLN A 368 -2.69 -16.36 4.68
CA GLN A 368 -1.86 -16.29 5.87
C GLN A 368 -0.40 -16.23 5.47
N PHE A 369 0.38 -15.38 6.14
CA PHE A 369 1.83 -15.41 6.14
C PHE A 369 2.37 -15.69 7.52
N SER A 370 3.40 -16.53 7.59
CA SER A 370 4.30 -16.68 8.72
C SER A 370 5.71 -16.38 8.25
N ASN A 371 6.41 -15.47 8.89
CA ASN A 371 7.73 -15.03 8.46
C ASN A 371 8.68 -14.98 9.66
N TRP A 372 9.92 -15.33 9.44
CA TRP A 372 10.99 -15.15 10.40
C TRP A 372 12.25 -14.65 9.68
N THR A 373 12.88 -13.62 10.24
CA THR A 373 14.13 -13.07 9.70
C THR A 373 15.06 -12.78 10.85
N THR A 374 16.32 -13.20 10.69
CA THR A 374 17.43 -12.82 11.58
C THR A 374 18.50 -12.13 10.75
N MET A 375 18.96 -10.98 11.22
CA MET A 375 19.97 -10.16 10.55
C MET A 375 21.08 -9.78 11.51
N VAL A 376 22.27 -9.68 10.97
CA VAL A 376 23.45 -9.06 11.57
C VAL A 376 23.83 -7.85 10.74
N GLU A 377 23.90 -6.69 11.38
CA GLU A 377 24.36 -5.44 10.78
C GLU A 377 25.67 -5.07 11.45
N GLY A 378 26.71 -4.80 10.65
CA GLY A 378 28.05 -4.54 11.18
C GLY A 378 28.81 -3.47 10.41
N LYS A 379 29.66 -2.73 11.12
CA LYS A 379 30.60 -1.77 10.55
C LYS A 379 32.03 -2.20 10.92
N PHE A 380 32.89 -2.21 9.92
CA PHE A 380 34.32 -2.55 10.15
C PHE A 380 35.19 -1.89 9.08
N ARG A 381 36.51 -2.10 9.20
CA ARG A 381 37.48 -1.59 8.23
C ARG A 381 38.44 -2.69 7.78
N THR A 382 38.78 -2.65 6.48
CA THR A 382 39.88 -3.42 5.90
C THR A 382 40.85 -2.46 5.23
N GLY A 383 41.96 -2.18 5.91
CA GLY A 383 42.92 -1.14 5.49
C GLY A 383 42.22 0.25 5.41
N PRO A 384 42.23 0.94 4.26
CA PRO A 384 41.60 2.25 4.12
C PRO A 384 40.10 2.17 3.95
N PHE A 385 39.53 1.01 3.61
CA PHE A 385 38.12 0.86 3.25
C PHE A 385 37.21 0.70 4.48
N LYS A 386 36.06 1.38 4.49
CA LYS A 386 35.01 1.21 5.49
C LYS A 386 33.92 0.34 4.91
N HIS A 387 33.42 -0.59 5.70
CA HIS A 387 32.40 -1.55 5.34
C HIS A 387 31.13 -1.34 6.18
N GLU A 388 29.96 -1.43 5.54
CA GLU A 388 28.66 -1.58 6.17
C GLU A 388 28.06 -2.90 5.68
N LEU A 389 28.23 -3.95 6.49
CA LEU A 389 27.78 -5.30 6.19
C LEU A 389 26.38 -5.54 6.72
N VAL A 390 25.55 -6.19 5.92
CA VAL A 390 24.27 -6.78 6.35
C VAL A 390 24.26 -8.23 5.91
N ALA A 391 24.04 -9.17 6.82
CA ALA A 391 23.90 -10.58 6.51
C ALA A 391 22.74 -11.18 7.28
N GLY A 392 22.05 -12.18 6.73
CA GLY A 392 20.94 -12.76 7.44
C GLY A 392 20.33 -13.99 6.79
N LEU A 393 19.38 -14.54 7.54
CA LEU A 393 18.54 -15.68 7.14
C LEU A 393 17.08 -15.27 7.20
N SER A 394 16.28 -15.79 6.29
CA SER A 394 14.83 -15.61 6.31
C SER A 394 14.10 -16.89 5.97
N TRP A 395 12.95 -17.08 6.62
CA TRP A 395 11.97 -18.11 6.30
C TRP A 395 10.61 -17.45 6.15
N GLN A 396 9.86 -17.86 5.16
CA GLN A 396 8.51 -17.40 4.88
C GLN A 396 7.64 -18.58 4.46
N GLU A 397 6.45 -18.67 5.04
CA GLU A 397 5.39 -19.56 4.58
C GLU A 397 4.15 -18.74 4.27
N GLN A 398 3.56 -18.96 3.11
CA GLN A 398 2.28 -18.41 2.69
C GLN A 398 1.28 -19.56 2.52
N ILE A 399 0.06 -19.41 3.03
CA ILE A 399 -1.03 -20.38 2.85
C ILE A 399 -2.24 -19.64 2.30
N ASP A 400 -2.72 -20.09 1.13
CA ASP A 400 -3.93 -19.56 0.49
C ASP A 400 -5.08 -20.56 0.65
N ARG A 401 -6.25 -20.06 1.09
CA ARG A 401 -7.49 -20.83 1.19
C ARG A 401 -8.59 -20.15 0.42
N TYR A 402 -9.29 -20.92 -0.43
CA TYR A 402 -10.41 -20.46 -1.25
C TYR A 402 -11.66 -21.29 -0.96
N SER A 403 -12.84 -20.73 -1.29
CA SER A 403 -14.09 -21.49 -1.23
C SER A 403 -14.10 -22.59 -2.28
N SER A 404 -14.40 -23.82 -1.88
CA SER A 404 -14.64 -24.94 -2.81
C SER A 404 -15.97 -24.81 -3.55
N ASN A 405 -16.88 -24.05 -3.00
CA ASN A 405 -18.26 -23.86 -3.47
C ASN A 405 -18.58 -22.38 -3.75
N PHE A 406 -17.63 -21.64 -4.36
CA PHE A 406 -17.89 -20.29 -4.83
C PHE A 406 -18.97 -20.29 -5.94
N VAL A 407 -19.70 -19.20 -6.05
CA VAL A 407 -20.70 -19.01 -7.10
C VAL A 407 -20.22 -17.95 -8.07
N ASN A 408 -20.32 -18.24 -9.36
CA ASN A 408 -20.03 -17.31 -10.44
C ASN A 408 -21.12 -17.43 -11.48
N THR A 409 -22.13 -16.55 -11.43
CA THR A 409 -23.38 -16.71 -12.19
C THR A 409 -23.72 -15.43 -12.92
N PRO A 410 -24.05 -15.49 -14.23
CA PRO A 410 -24.69 -14.40 -14.93
C PRO A 410 -26.06 -14.12 -14.29
N LEU A 411 -26.28 -12.85 -13.87
CA LEU A 411 -27.50 -12.44 -13.19
C LEU A 411 -28.53 -11.87 -14.16
N ALA A 412 -28.13 -10.89 -14.97
CA ALA A 412 -28.99 -10.21 -15.93
C ALA A 412 -28.17 -9.40 -16.94
N SER A 413 -28.83 -8.94 -17.99
CA SER A 413 -28.29 -7.95 -18.91
C SER A 413 -28.90 -6.58 -18.62
N GLY A 414 -28.13 -5.52 -18.86
CA GLY A 414 -28.53 -4.14 -18.65
C GLY A 414 -27.74 -3.17 -19.53
N ASN A 415 -27.96 -1.89 -19.31
CA ASN A 415 -27.22 -0.82 -19.98
C ASN A 415 -26.69 0.19 -18.94
N LEU A 416 -25.50 0.73 -19.11
CA LEU A 416 -24.87 1.68 -18.18
C LEU A 416 -25.72 2.95 -17.95
N PHE A 417 -26.56 3.35 -18.90
CA PHE A 417 -27.38 4.55 -18.82
C PHE A 417 -28.82 4.26 -18.36
N ALA A 418 -29.21 2.97 -18.36
CA ALA A 418 -30.44 2.45 -17.79
C ALA A 418 -30.14 1.16 -17.00
N PRO A 419 -29.40 1.27 -15.86
CA PRO A 419 -28.88 0.11 -15.17
C PRO A 419 -30.00 -0.78 -14.62
N TYR A 420 -29.81 -2.08 -14.79
CA TYR A 420 -30.62 -3.08 -14.11
C TYR A 420 -30.11 -3.21 -12.66
N THR A 421 -31.04 -3.15 -11.72
CA THR A 421 -30.76 -3.29 -10.29
C THR A 421 -31.39 -4.58 -9.77
N GLY A 422 -30.90 -5.72 -10.23
CA GLY A 422 -31.29 -7.02 -9.71
C GLY A 422 -30.74 -7.24 -8.30
N VAL A 423 -31.46 -8.02 -7.52
CA VAL A 423 -31.02 -8.43 -6.17
C VAL A 423 -30.63 -9.90 -6.22
N TYR A 424 -29.43 -10.21 -5.75
CA TYR A 424 -28.93 -11.57 -5.61
C TYR A 424 -28.61 -11.85 -4.14
N TYR A 425 -29.32 -12.75 -3.54
CA TYR A 425 -29.04 -13.20 -2.17
C TYR A 425 -28.26 -14.50 -2.19
N SER A 426 -27.04 -14.50 -1.69
CA SER A 426 -26.32 -15.73 -1.38
C SER A 426 -26.86 -16.31 -0.08
N ALA A 427 -27.36 -17.54 -0.16
CA ALA A 427 -27.71 -18.36 1.00
C ALA A 427 -26.61 -19.39 1.34
N THR A 428 -25.47 -19.35 0.67
CA THR A 428 -24.47 -20.39 0.71
C THR A 428 -23.47 -20.17 1.83
N ALA A 429 -23.28 -21.15 2.70
CA ALA A 429 -22.16 -21.21 3.61
C ALA A 429 -20.90 -21.64 2.81
N PHE A 430 -19.85 -20.85 2.86
CA PHE A 430 -18.63 -21.12 2.09
C PHE A 430 -17.68 -22.02 2.85
N ASN A 431 -17.35 -23.17 2.26
CA ASN A 431 -16.36 -24.11 2.76
C ASN A 431 -14.99 -23.79 2.15
N LYS A 432 -14.05 -23.36 3.00
CA LYS A 432 -12.68 -23.03 2.58
C LYS A 432 -11.78 -24.26 2.64
N TYR A 433 -11.04 -24.52 1.58
CA TYR A 433 -9.98 -25.50 1.52
C TYR A 433 -8.61 -24.84 1.35
N ARG A 434 -7.52 -25.51 1.71
CA ARG A 434 -6.15 -25.07 1.41
C ARG A 434 -5.92 -25.28 -0.07
N ALA A 435 -5.83 -24.19 -0.83
CA ALA A 435 -5.66 -24.25 -2.28
C ALA A 435 -4.18 -24.26 -2.68
N SER A 436 -3.34 -23.59 -1.90
CA SER A 436 -1.90 -23.62 -2.10
C SER A 436 -1.15 -23.22 -0.85
N ASP A 437 0.11 -23.62 -0.77
CA ASP A 437 1.10 -23.02 0.10
C ASP A 437 2.41 -22.81 -0.64
N THR A 438 3.17 -21.83 -0.15
CA THR A 438 4.48 -21.47 -0.70
C THR A 438 5.45 -21.28 0.46
N THR A 439 6.59 -21.97 0.41
CA THR A 439 7.67 -21.81 1.38
C THR A 439 8.90 -21.24 0.70
N GLN A 440 9.50 -20.24 1.32
CA GLN A 440 10.77 -19.64 0.90
C GLN A 440 11.77 -19.68 2.06
N LYS A 441 12.97 -20.18 1.83
CA LYS A 441 14.09 -20.15 2.76
C LYS A 441 15.25 -19.47 2.08
N ALA A 442 15.81 -18.42 2.68
CA ALA A 442 16.88 -17.67 2.04
C ALA A 442 18.00 -17.30 3.02
N ALA A 443 19.20 -17.20 2.45
CA ALA A 443 20.34 -16.54 3.04
C ALA A 443 20.72 -15.34 2.17
N PHE A 444 21.16 -14.26 2.79
CA PHE A 444 21.57 -13.06 2.07
C PHE A 444 22.74 -12.37 2.75
N VAL A 445 23.52 -11.67 1.94
CA VAL A 445 24.63 -10.82 2.39
C VAL A 445 24.72 -9.61 1.47
N SER A 446 24.95 -8.43 2.02
CA SER A 446 25.32 -7.23 1.29
C SER A 446 26.42 -6.47 2.03
N ASP A 447 27.28 -5.83 1.27
CA ASP A 447 28.32 -4.97 1.80
C ASP A 447 28.33 -3.65 1.01
N THR A 448 28.28 -2.53 1.75
CA THR A 448 28.51 -1.20 1.20
C THR A 448 29.92 -0.78 1.58
N ILE A 449 30.82 -0.76 0.59
CA ILE A 449 32.25 -0.49 0.77
C ILE A 449 32.52 0.97 0.39
N GLN A 450 32.92 1.79 1.34
CA GLN A 450 33.40 3.14 1.09
C GLN A 450 34.87 3.07 0.66
N LEU A 451 35.10 3.30 -0.65
CA LEU A 451 36.44 3.25 -1.26
C LEU A 451 37.23 4.55 -1.00
N THR A 452 36.57 5.68 -1.03
CA THR A 452 37.07 7.02 -0.73
C THR A 452 36.01 7.82 -0.01
N GLU A 453 36.28 9.07 0.34
CA GLU A 453 35.25 9.98 0.90
C GLU A 453 34.06 10.22 -0.04
N ARG A 454 34.26 10.04 -1.36
CA ARG A 454 33.26 10.33 -2.39
C ARG A 454 32.72 9.09 -3.10
N TRP A 455 33.46 8.01 -3.11
CA TRP A 455 33.11 6.81 -3.86
C TRP A 455 32.77 5.65 -2.93
N SER A 456 31.64 5.01 -3.17
CA SER A 456 31.26 3.76 -2.54
C SER A 456 30.66 2.77 -3.54
N VAL A 457 30.79 1.50 -3.23
CA VAL A 457 30.26 0.38 -4.01
C VAL A 457 29.39 -0.46 -3.08
N LEU A 458 28.23 -0.87 -3.56
CA LEU A 458 27.36 -1.85 -2.91
C LEU A 458 27.36 -3.11 -3.73
N ALA A 459 27.53 -4.26 -3.07
CA ALA A 459 27.33 -5.57 -3.66
C ALA A 459 26.50 -6.44 -2.71
N GLY A 460 25.58 -7.22 -3.24
CA GLY A 460 24.77 -8.13 -2.45
C GLY A 460 24.36 -9.37 -3.24
N LEU A 461 24.17 -10.46 -2.52
CA LEU A 461 23.70 -11.73 -3.05
C LEU A 461 22.70 -12.36 -2.10
N ARG A 462 21.55 -12.78 -2.66
CA ARG A 462 20.54 -13.58 -1.97
C ARG A 462 20.38 -14.91 -2.67
N VAL A 463 20.40 -15.99 -1.89
CA VAL A 463 20.13 -17.36 -2.33
C VAL A 463 18.82 -17.78 -1.72
N THR A 464 17.86 -18.22 -2.56
CA THR A 464 16.52 -18.63 -2.10
C THR A 464 16.19 -20.03 -2.57
N ASN A 465 15.73 -20.88 -1.64
CA ASN A 465 15.05 -22.13 -1.93
C ASN A 465 13.54 -21.88 -1.90
N TYR A 466 12.86 -22.29 -2.95
CA TYR A 466 11.44 -22.04 -3.18
C TYR A 466 10.71 -23.38 -3.36
N GLU A 467 9.62 -23.53 -2.63
CA GLU A 467 8.70 -24.67 -2.72
C GLU A 467 7.27 -24.17 -2.79
N GLN A 468 6.48 -24.68 -3.72
CA GLN A 468 5.06 -24.39 -3.84
C GLN A 468 4.28 -25.68 -4.01
N ASN A 469 3.23 -25.83 -3.20
CA ASN A 469 2.28 -26.91 -3.29
C ASN A 469 0.90 -26.34 -3.67
N GLY A 470 0.26 -26.95 -4.65
CA GLY A 470 -1.12 -26.69 -5.03
C GLY A 470 -1.98 -27.88 -4.69
N TYR A 471 -3.18 -27.66 -4.18
CA TYR A 471 -4.10 -28.72 -3.77
C TYR A 471 -5.37 -28.66 -4.61
N GLY A 472 -5.79 -29.82 -5.09
CA GLY A 472 -7.02 -29.94 -5.86
C GLY A 472 -8.25 -29.49 -5.06
N VAL A 473 -9.26 -28.98 -5.76
CA VAL A 473 -10.56 -28.66 -5.13
C VAL A 473 -11.18 -29.95 -4.60
N PRO A 474 -11.60 -30.03 -3.33
CA PRO A 474 -12.22 -31.22 -2.77
C PRO A 474 -13.40 -31.72 -3.60
N GLY A 475 -13.34 -33.00 -4.03
CA GLY A 475 -14.35 -33.62 -4.88
C GLY A 475 -14.18 -33.37 -6.40
N SER A 476 -13.13 -32.66 -6.82
CA SER A 476 -12.77 -32.52 -8.24
C SER A 476 -11.77 -33.60 -8.68
N THR A 477 -11.60 -33.75 -9.99
CA THR A 477 -10.61 -34.68 -10.59
C THR A 477 -9.19 -34.07 -10.68
N GLY A 478 -9.01 -32.81 -10.28
CA GLY A 478 -7.70 -32.14 -10.27
C GLY A 478 -6.83 -32.69 -9.13
N GLY A 479 -5.62 -33.16 -9.46
CA GLY A 479 -4.64 -33.65 -8.50
C GLY A 479 -3.86 -32.54 -7.81
N ASP A 480 -3.12 -32.91 -6.77
CA ASP A 480 -2.16 -32.03 -6.12
C ASP A 480 -0.93 -31.81 -7.02
N THR A 481 -0.32 -30.65 -6.93
CA THR A 481 0.87 -30.26 -7.68
C THR A 481 1.96 -29.80 -6.72
N GLN A 482 3.21 -30.08 -7.07
CA GLN A 482 4.36 -29.61 -6.31
C GLN A 482 5.42 -29.03 -7.27
N TYR A 483 5.99 -27.92 -6.90
CA TYR A 483 7.12 -27.32 -7.58
C TYR A 483 8.19 -26.93 -6.56
N THR A 484 9.44 -27.35 -6.81
CA THR A 484 10.58 -27.03 -5.95
C THR A 484 11.73 -26.50 -6.81
N LYS A 485 12.32 -25.39 -6.42
CA LYS A 485 13.52 -24.82 -7.01
C LYS A 485 14.47 -24.35 -5.94
N ASN A 486 15.66 -24.93 -5.92
CA ASN A 486 16.71 -24.57 -4.97
C ASN A 486 17.77 -23.67 -5.62
N GLY A 487 18.43 -22.85 -4.81
CA GLY A 487 19.57 -22.05 -5.23
C GLY A 487 19.25 -20.92 -6.18
N LEU A 488 18.04 -20.31 -6.10
CA LEU A 488 17.69 -19.13 -6.89
C LEU A 488 18.54 -17.95 -6.43
N LEU A 489 19.39 -17.41 -7.32
CA LEU A 489 20.30 -16.31 -7.04
C LEU A 489 19.67 -14.97 -7.44
N THR A 490 19.69 -14.03 -6.52
CA THR A 490 19.22 -12.65 -6.73
C THR A 490 20.36 -11.68 -6.38
N PRO A 491 21.23 -11.32 -7.34
CA PRO A 491 22.29 -10.34 -7.11
C PRO A 491 21.76 -8.92 -7.11
N THR A 492 22.50 -8.03 -6.43
CA THR A 492 22.40 -6.59 -6.54
C THR A 492 23.79 -5.98 -6.53
N ALA A 493 23.96 -4.89 -7.26
CA ALA A 493 25.20 -4.11 -7.26
C ALA A 493 24.88 -2.63 -7.52
N ALA A 494 25.67 -1.74 -6.92
CA ALA A 494 25.60 -0.32 -7.23
C ALA A 494 26.96 0.34 -7.03
N ILE A 495 27.21 1.40 -7.79
CA ILE A 495 28.27 2.36 -7.56
C ILE A 495 27.68 3.72 -7.25
N MET A 496 28.20 4.39 -6.25
CA MET A 496 27.73 5.69 -5.79
C MET A 496 28.89 6.68 -5.78
N PHE A 497 28.61 7.89 -6.24
CA PHE A 497 29.53 9.01 -6.20
C PHE A 497 28.88 10.21 -5.52
N LYS A 498 29.52 10.73 -4.48
CA LYS A 498 29.11 11.92 -3.73
C LYS A 498 30.00 13.10 -4.08
N PRO A 499 29.65 13.92 -5.09
CA PRO A 499 30.40 15.14 -5.36
C PRO A 499 30.34 16.12 -4.19
N LEU A 500 29.22 16.13 -3.47
CA LEU A 500 28.94 16.86 -2.22
C LEU A 500 28.33 15.90 -1.20
N PRO A 501 28.48 16.14 0.11
CA PRO A 501 27.83 15.30 1.15
C PRO A 501 26.31 15.20 1.00
N SER A 502 25.68 16.24 0.45
CA SER A 502 24.24 16.37 0.22
C SER A 502 23.78 15.88 -1.18
N THR A 503 24.68 15.30 -1.99
CA THR A 503 24.37 14.89 -3.38
C THR A 503 24.95 13.51 -3.65
N THR A 504 24.11 12.60 -4.14
CA THR A 504 24.51 11.24 -4.54
C THR A 504 24.14 11.02 -6.01
N LEU A 505 25.11 10.65 -6.82
CA LEU A 505 24.95 10.07 -8.14
C LEU A 505 25.14 8.55 -8.02
N TYR A 506 24.35 7.76 -8.71
CA TYR A 506 24.45 6.31 -8.64
C TYR A 506 24.13 5.61 -9.95
N ALA A 507 24.72 4.43 -10.11
CA ALA A 507 24.29 3.43 -11.09
C ALA A 507 24.04 2.12 -10.34
N SER A 508 22.92 1.46 -10.60
CA SER A 508 22.54 0.23 -9.91
C SER A 508 21.97 -0.83 -10.84
N TYR A 509 22.15 -2.07 -10.41
CA TYR A 509 21.61 -3.28 -11.00
C TYR A 509 20.98 -4.14 -9.92
N VAL A 510 19.79 -4.68 -10.19
CA VAL A 510 19.11 -5.60 -9.30
C VAL A 510 18.24 -6.59 -10.08
N GLU A 511 18.18 -7.81 -9.57
CA GLU A 511 17.28 -8.85 -10.08
C GLU A 511 16.14 -9.12 -9.10
N SER A 512 15.03 -9.65 -9.62
CA SER A 512 13.91 -10.16 -8.83
C SER A 512 13.29 -11.38 -9.49
N PHE A 513 12.55 -12.15 -8.71
CA PHE A 513 11.71 -13.23 -9.20
C PHE A 513 10.26 -12.97 -8.86
N ASP A 514 9.37 -12.99 -9.85
CA ASP A 514 7.94 -13.14 -9.63
C ASP A 514 7.67 -14.58 -9.17
N GLY A 515 6.73 -14.78 -8.24
CA GLY A 515 6.35 -16.10 -7.78
C GLY A 515 5.85 -16.97 -8.95
N GLY A 516 6.19 -18.24 -8.96
CA GLY A 516 5.57 -19.21 -9.83
C GLY A 516 4.10 -19.47 -9.46
N GLY A 517 3.42 -20.26 -10.23
CA GLY A 517 2.03 -20.63 -10.00
C GLY A 517 1.69 -21.98 -10.60
N VAL A 518 0.46 -22.41 -10.40
CA VAL A 518 -0.09 -23.60 -11.08
C VAL A 518 -1.04 -23.11 -12.16
N VAL A 519 -0.88 -23.63 -13.36
CA VAL A 519 -1.71 -23.27 -14.52
C VAL A 519 -3.16 -23.69 -14.27
N SER A 520 -4.09 -22.76 -14.48
CA SER A 520 -5.51 -22.95 -14.30
C SER A 520 -6.09 -24.04 -15.20
N THR A 521 -7.20 -24.63 -14.76
CA THR A 521 -7.97 -25.64 -15.49
C THR A 521 -8.54 -25.18 -16.83
N PHE A 522 -8.48 -23.89 -17.15
CA PHE A 522 -8.94 -23.33 -18.43
C PHE A 522 -7.98 -23.56 -19.60
N TYR A 523 -6.73 -23.97 -19.34
CA TYR A 523 -5.68 -24.07 -20.34
C TYR A 523 -5.29 -25.52 -20.64
N ALA A 524 -4.74 -25.75 -21.82
CA ALA A 524 -4.36 -27.09 -22.29
C ALA A 524 -3.29 -27.74 -21.39
N ASN A 525 -2.42 -26.96 -20.78
CA ASN A 525 -1.42 -27.40 -19.80
C ASN A 525 -1.87 -27.22 -18.35
N SER A 526 -3.15 -27.37 -18.09
CA SER A 526 -3.71 -27.31 -16.73
C SER A 526 -2.92 -28.17 -15.74
N GLY A 527 -2.67 -27.62 -14.54
CA GLY A 527 -1.90 -28.29 -13.51
C GLY A 527 -0.38 -28.20 -13.69
N ALA A 528 0.13 -27.68 -14.81
CA ALA A 528 1.56 -27.45 -14.97
C ALA A 528 2.05 -26.40 -13.96
N ALA A 529 3.18 -26.68 -13.31
CA ALA A 529 3.83 -25.73 -12.41
C ALA A 529 4.64 -24.71 -13.22
N LEU A 530 4.39 -23.42 -12.96
CA LEU A 530 5.12 -22.32 -13.56
C LEU A 530 6.39 -22.02 -12.76
N THR A 531 7.51 -21.87 -13.46
CA THR A 531 8.77 -21.49 -12.82
C THR A 531 8.73 -20.01 -12.38
N PRO A 532 9.40 -19.62 -11.28
CA PRO A 532 9.55 -18.20 -10.95
C PRO A 532 10.15 -17.40 -12.11
N ALA A 533 9.44 -16.35 -12.52
CA ALA A 533 9.84 -15.53 -13.65
C ALA A 533 10.89 -14.50 -13.23
N LYS A 534 12.05 -14.50 -13.89
CA LYS A 534 13.18 -13.61 -13.59
C LYS A 534 13.00 -12.25 -14.26
N SER A 535 13.22 -11.18 -13.51
CA SER A 535 13.22 -9.79 -13.98
C SER A 535 14.56 -9.12 -13.65
N ARG A 536 14.94 -8.11 -14.45
CA ARG A 536 16.17 -7.34 -14.28
C ARG A 536 15.90 -5.85 -14.35
N GLN A 537 16.60 -5.08 -13.54
CA GLN A 537 16.55 -3.63 -13.58
C GLN A 537 17.92 -3.02 -13.63
N TYR A 538 18.06 -1.99 -14.46
CA TYR A 538 19.18 -1.07 -14.54
C TYR A 538 18.66 0.32 -14.22
N GLU A 539 19.37 1.07 -13.36
CA GLU A 539 18.99 2.42 -13.01
C GLU A 539 20.22 3.32 -12.88
N LEU A 540 20.14 4.53 -13.46
CA LEU A 540 21.06 5.63 -13.25
C LEU A 540 20.30 6.76 -12.55
N GLY A 541 20.81 7.26 -11.44
CA GLY A 541 20.09 8.30 -10.71
C GLY A 541 20.97 9.35 -10.06
N ALA A 542 20.31 10.44 -9.70
CA ALA A 542 20.85 11.55 -8.95
C ALA A 542 19.89 11.97 -7.86
N LYS A 543 20.40 12.24 -6.66
CA LYS A 543 19.64 12.74 -5.52
C LYS A 543 20.41 13.88 -4.87
N THR A 544 19.73 14.94 -4.50
CA THR A 544 20.34 16.07 -3.81
C THR A 544 19.40 16.68 -2.78
N GLU A 545 19.93 17.02 -1.61
CA GLU A 545 19.24 17.71 -0.51
C GLU A 545 20.02 18.98 -0.21
N GLN A 546 19.39 20.13 -0.39
CA GLN A 546 19.97 21.45 -0.12
C GLN A 546 19.05 22.18 0.86
N GLY A 547 19.55 23.06 1.68
CA GLY A 547 18.82 23.67 2.81
C GLY A 547 17.38 24.13 2.55
N ASN A 548 17.01 24.49 1.33
CA ASN A 548 15.66 24.93 0.97
C ASN A 548 15.05 24.21 -0.25
N TRP A 549 15.72 23.22 -0.82
CA TRP A 549 15.17 22.38 -1.89
C TRP A 549 15.78 21.00 -1.90
N ASN A 550 15.07 20.04 -2.45
CA ASN A 550 15.56 18.72 -2.76
C ASN A 550 15.14 18.29 -4.17
N GLY A 551 15.83 17.30 -4.71
CA GLY A 551 15.50 16.79 -6.02
C GLY A 551 16.06 15.40 -6.27
N THR A 552 15.33 14.65 -7.08
CA THR A 552 15.73 13.32 -7.55
C THR A 552 15.50 13.21 -9.05
N ALA A 553 16.39 12.51 -9.72
CA ALA A 553 16.28 12.16 -11.14
C ALA A 553 16.69 10.69 -11.31
N ALA A 554 15.99 9.96 -12.17
CA ALA A 554 16.35 8.59 -12.49
C ALA A 554 16.04 8.26 -13.95
N LEU A 555 16.96 7.54 -14.59
CA LEU A 555 16.74 6.81 -15.83
C LEU A 555 16.70 5.32 -15.49
N PHE A 556 15.69 4.62 -15.95
CA PHE A 556 15.52 3.21 -15.62
C PHE A 556 15.16 2.36 -16.82
N ARG A 557 15.53 1.09 -16.75
CA ARG A 557 15.08 0.04 -17.67
C ARG A 557 14.81 -1.22 -16.87
N ILE A 558 13.60 -1.77 -17.01
CA ILE A 558 13.12 -3.00 -16.38
C ILE A 558 12.74 -3.97 -17.48
N GLU A 559 13.32 -5.16 -17.43
CA GLU A 559 13.04 -6.30 -18.32
C GLU A 559 12.28 -7.35 -17.51
N ARG A 560 11.03 -7.63 -17.87
CA ARG A 560 10.17 -8.57 -17.16
C ARG A 560 9.71 -9.67 -18.11
N ARG A 561 9.79 -10.94 -17.70
CA ARG A 561 9.12 -12.01 -18.41
C ARG A 561 7.63 -11.78 -18.44
N ALA A 562 7.02 -11.98 -19.60
CA ALA A 562 5.58 -11.90 -19.81
C ALA A 562 4.99 -13.30 -19.94
N GLU A 563 3.86 -13.49 -19.31
CA GLU A 563 3.06 -14.71 -19.34
C GLU A 563 1.84 -14.46 -20.21
N TYR A 564 1.49 -15.41 -21.05
CA TYR A 564 0.31 -15.32 -21.92
C TYR A 564 -0.17 -16.71 -22.35
N VAL A 565 -1.34 -16.75 -22.97
CA VAL A 565 -1.88 -17.98 -23.58
C VAL A 565 -1.55 -17.94 -25.06
N ASN A 566 -0.87 -18.97 -25.57
CA ASN A 566 -0.52 -19.08 -26.98
C ASN A 566 -1.70 -19.57 -27.85
N SER A 567 -1.53 -19.62 -29.17
CA SER A 567 -2.55 -20.06 -30.12
C SER A 567 -3.02 -21.52 -29.90
N GLN A 568 -2.28 -22.32 -29.17
CA GLN A 568 -2.59 -23.72 -28.83
C GLN A 568 -3.32 -23.86 -27.48
N ASN A 569 -3.77 -22.74 -26.89
CA ASN A 569 -4.36 -22.67 -25.57
C ASN A 569 -3.43 -23.16 -24.43
N VAL A 570 -2.11 -23.03 -24.62
CA VAL A 570 -1.09 -23.35 -23.62
C VAL A 570 -0.68 -22.05 -22.91
N PHE A 571 -0.69 -22.03 -21.58
CA PHE A 571 -0.16 -20.92 -20.81
C PHE A 571 1.37 -20.99 -20.76
N VAL A 572 2.04 -19.98 -21.33
CA VAL A 572 3.51 -19.95 -21.54
C VAL A 572 4.15 -18.75 -20.83
N GLN A 573 5.46 -18.84 -20.58
CA GLN A 573 6.28 -17.79 -19.92
C GLN A 573 7.47 -17.37 -20.81
N ASP A 574 7.37 -17.48 -22.13
CA ASP A 574 8.43 -17.16 -23.08
C ASP A 574 8.34 -15.73 -23.65
N GLY A 575 7.33 -14.97 -23.23
CA GLY A 575 7.22 -13.57 -23.55
C GLY A 575 8.17 -12.67 -22.72
N GLN A 576 8.38 -11.45 -23.20
CA GLN A 576 9.09 -10.41 -22.49
C GLN A 576 8.39 -9.06 -22.65
N SER A 577 8.38 -8.26 -21.60
CA SER A 577 7.97 -6.86 -21.63
C SER A 577 9.08 -5.98 -21.09
N ILE A 578 9.23 -4.81 -21.73
CA ILE A 578 10.22 -3.79 -21.38
C ILE A 578 9.50 -2.56 -20.88
N TYR A 579 10.01 -1.98 -19.78
CA TYR A 579 9.58 -0.72 -19.21
C TYR A 579 10.82 0.15 -19.01
N GLN A 580 10.91 1.23 -19.76
CA GLN A 580 12.06 2.14 -19.68
C GLN A 580 11.58 3.59 -19.69
N GLY A 581 12.33 4.46 -19.00
CA GLY A 581 11.88 5.84 -18.91
C GLY A 581 12.76 6.71 -18.06
N ALA A 582 12.23 7.92 -17.80
CA ALA A 582 12.85 8.93 -16.98
C ALA A 582 11.87 9.42 -15.91
N GLU A 583 12.36 9.64 -14.72
CA GLU A 583 11.65 10.25 -13.61
C GLU A 583 12.39 11.47 -13.08
N LEU A 584 11.64 12.49 -12.72
CA LEU A 584 12.10 13.67 -12.01
C LEU A 584 11.15 13.94 -10.85
N ALA A 585 11.67 14.29 -9.69
CA ALA A 585 10.88 14.79 -8.58
C ALA A 585 11.69 15.84 -7.81
N GLY A 586 11.00 16.79 -7.22
CA GLY A 586 11.66 17.79 -6.38
C GLY A 586 10.66 18.65 -5.64
N ALA A 587 11.16 19.29 -4.59
CA ALA A 587 10.42 20.26 -3.81
C ALA A 587 11.34 21.39 -3.35
N ALA A 588 10.78 22.58 -3.20
CA ALA A 588 11.50 23.75 -2.73
C ALA A 588 10.63 24.63 -1.83
N ARG A 589 11.27 25.28 -0.87
CA ARG A 589 10.70 26.35 -0.08
C ARG A 589 11.19 27.69 -0.60
N ILE A 590 10.26 28.55 -0.95
CA ILE A 590 10.52 29.91 -1.43
C ILE A 590 10.12 30.91 -0.36
N GLY A 591 11.11 31.53 0.26
CA GLY A 591 10.90 32.30 1.48
C GLY A 591 10.39 31.45 2.65
N SER A 592 9.64 32.06 3.56
CA SER A 592 9.01 31.36 4.70
C SER A 592 7.58 30.90 4.42
N GLN A 593 7.01 31.25 3.28
CA GLN A 593 5.58 31.17 2.99
C GLN A 593 5.22 30.08 1.96
N TRP A 594 6.03 29.91 0.92
CA TRP A 594 5.70 29.05 -0.19
C TRP A 594 6.45 27.73 -0.14
N GLU A 595 5.72 26.65 -0.33
CA GLU A 595 6.25 25.32 -0.59
C GLU A 595 5.77 24.88 -1.97
N VAL A 596 6.69 24.56 -2.86
CA VAL A 596 6.38 24.09 -4.20
C VAL A 596 7.02 22.72 -4.41
N GLY A 597 6.35 21.83 -5.09
CA GLY A 597 6.89 20.51 -5.40
C GLY A 597 6.20 19.90 -6.61
N GLY A 598 6.80 18.88 -7.16
CA GLY A 598 6.22 18.15 -8.27
C GLY A 598 7.08 16.99 -8.71
N SER A 599 6.49 16.15 -9.55
CA SER A 599 7.18 15.03 -10.17
C SER A 599 6.67 14.81 -11.59
N ALA A 600 7.53 14.27 -12.44
CA ALA A 600 7.21 13.89 -13.80
C ALA A 600 7.79 12.52 -14.12
N MET A 601 7.07 11.72 -14.89
CA MET A 601 7.55 10.45 -15.43
C MET A 601 7.20 10.38 -16.91
N TYR A 602 8.20 10.10 -17.73
CA TYR A 602 8.03 9.60 -19.09
C TYR A 602 8.29 8.10 -19.10
N LEU A 603 7.39 7.33 -19.69
CA LEU A 603 7.47 5.87 -19.74
C LEU A 603 7.25 5.38 -21.17
N ASP A 604 8.21 4.63 -21.67
CA ASP A 604 8.11 3.80 -22.87
C ASP A 604 8.03 2.33 -22.41
N SER A 605 6.92 1.67 -22.72
CA SER A 605 6.67 0.27 -22.32
C SER A 605 6.05 -0.52 -23.45
N TYR A 606 6.60 -1.69 -23.76
CA TYR A 606 6.14 -2.53 -24.86
C TYR A 606 6.43 -4.01 -24.62
N TYR A 607 5.66 -4.87 -25.27
CA TYR A 607 5.94 -6.29 -25.34
C TYR A 607 7.05 -6.51 -26.37
N SER A 608 8.20 -7.03 -25.94
CA SER A 608 9.39 -7.21 -26.79
C SER A 608 9.50 -8.61 -27.38
N GLU A 609 8.94 -9.62 -26.70
CA GLU A 609 8.95 -11.02 -27.11
C GLU A 609 7.60 -11.68 -26.81
N GLY A 610 7.22 -12.71 -27.58
CA GLY A 610 6.01 -13.48 -27.44
C GLY A 610 5.36 -13.78 -28.79
N GLU A 611 4.34 -14.63 -28.82
CA GLU A 611 3.59 -14.96 -30.03
C GLU A 611 2.68 -13.79 -30.48
N PHE A 612 2.13 -13.03 -29.50
CA PHE A 612 1.18 -11.95 -29.75
C PHE A 612 1.65 -10.62 -29.16
N ASN A 613 1.10 -9.55 -29.69
CA ASN A 613 1.21 -8.17 -29.14
C ASN A 613 2.62 -7.58 -29.16
N VAL A 614 3.61 -8.22 -29.80
CA VAL A 614 4.98 -7.69 -29.93
C VAL A 614 4.96 -6.32 -30.57
N GLY A 615 5.65 -5.34 -29.93
CA GLY A 615 5.64 -3.93 -30.32
C GLY A 615 4.48 -3.11 -29.76
N ASN A 616 3.41 -3.73 -29.27
CA ASN A 616 2.31 -3.01 -28.62
C ASN A 616 2.73 -2.45 -27.26
N ARG A 617 2.20 -1.27 -26.94
CA ARG A 617 2.39 -0.66 -25.61
C ARG A 617 1.67 -1.50 -24.55
N VAL A 618 2.35 -1.72 -23.42
CA VAL A 618 1.80 -2.51 -22.32
C VAL A 618 0.54 -1.87 -21.75
N ALA A 619 -0.49 -2.70 -21.50
CA ALA A 619 -1.73 -2.28 -20.88
C ALA A 619 -1.50 -1.76 -19.45
N GLY A 620 -2.16 -0.67 -19.07
CA GLY A 620 -2.06 -0.08 -17.73
C GLY A 620 -0.85 0.82 -17.52
N ALA A 621 -0.01 1.02 -18.53
CA ALA A 621 1.18 1.86 -18.48
C ALA A 621 0.94 3.21 -19.17
N PRO A 622 0.63 4.30 -18.44
CA PRO A 622 0.56 5.64 -19.01
C PRO A 622 1.92 6.08 -19.54
N ASN A 623 1.97 6.69 -20.73
CA ASN A 623 3.24 7.14 -21.31
C ASN A 623 3.82 8.39 -20.64
N PHE A 624 2.99 9.17 -19.96
CA PHE A 624 3.41 10.38 -19.26
C PHE A 624 2.51 10.66 -18.07
N ILE A 625 3.13 11.01 -16.93
CA ILE A 625 2.43 11.50 -15.74
C ILE A 625 3.17 12.74 -15.25
N LEU A 626 2.41 13.75 -14.85
CA LEU A 626 2.91 14.97 -14.23
C LEU A 626 2.13 15.27 -12.97
N THR A 627 2.82 15.63 -11.89
CA THR A 627 2.20 16.11 -10.66
C THR A 627 2.77 17.45 -10.26
N GLY A 628 1.98 18.25 -9.59
CA GLY A 628 2.40 19.53 -9.02
C GLY A 628 1.71 19.80 -7.71
N ARG A 629 2.40 20.41 -6.78
CA ARG A 629 1.89 20.85 -5.49
C ARG A 629 2.37 22.26 -5.19
N VAL A 630 1.48 23.11 -4.70
CA VAL A 630 1.81 24.42 -4.16
C VAL A 630 1.11 24.56 -2.82
N ALA A 631 1.84 24.92 -1.78
CA ALA A 631 1.29 25.26 -0.47
C ALA A 631 1.75 26.66 -0.05
N TYR A 632 0.85 27.37 0.64
CA TYR A 632 1.07 28.73 1.10
C TYR A 632 0.75 28.85 2.58
N ARG A 633 1.70 29.29 3.37
CA ARG A 633 1.53 29.68 4.78
C ARG A 633 1.06 31.12 4.84
N VAL A 634 -0.12 31.33 5.38
CA VAL A 634 -0.79 32.63 5.40
C VAL A 634 -0.20 33.48 6.55
N PRO A 635 0.57 34.56 6.27
CA PRO A 635 1.31 35.30 7.31
C PRO A 635 0.41 36.01 8.31
N PHE A 636 -0.75 36.50 7.86
CA PHE A 636 -1.70 37.25 8.68
C PHE A 636 -2.69 36.35 9.44
N VAL A 637 -2.63 35.00 9.24
CA VAL A 637 -3.33 34.00 10.04
C VAL A 637 -2.31 32.92 10.46
N PRO A 638 -1.57 33.17 11.56
CA PRO A 638 -0.55 32.23 12.01
C PRO A 638 -1.12 30.82 12.21
N GLY A 639 -0.42 29.82 11.69
CA GLY A 639 -0.86 28.42 11.75
C GLY A 639 -1.73 27.96 10.58
N LEU A 640 -2.17 28.85 9.67
CA LEU A 640 -2.93 28.49 8.49
C LEU A 640 -2.00 28.18 7.29
N LYS A 641 -2.14 26.97 6.74
CA LYS A 641 -1.52 26.51 5.49
C LYS A 641 -2.61 26.13 4.49
N LEU A 642 -2.53 26.65 3.28
CA LEU A 642 -3.42 26.33 2.15
C LEU A 642 -2.61 25.60 1.08
N GLY A 643 -3.19 24.60 0.43
CA GLY A 643 -2.50 23.83 -0.60
C GLY A 643 -3.39 23.46 -1.77
N ILE A 644 -2.78 23.33 -2.93
CA ILE A 644 -3.38 22.77 -4.14
C ILE A 644 -2.43 21.73 -4.72
N ASP A 645 -2.97 20.57 -5.05
CA ASP A 645 -2.27 19.49 -5.75
C ASP A 645 -2.94 19.24 -7.11
N GLY A 646 -2.14 18.94 -8.13
CA GLY A 646 -2.63 18.56 -9.45
C GLY A 646 -1.90 17.34 -9.98
N LYS A 647 -2.62 16.45 -10.67
CA LYS A 647 -2.04 15.28 -11.35
C LYS A 647 -2.64 15.13 -12.74
N TYR A 648 -1.78 15.13 -13.74
CA TYR A 648 -2.09 14.76 -15.12
C TYR A 648 -1.63 13.33 -15.37
N THR A 649 -2.53 12.48 -15.89
CA THR A 649 -2.22 11.13 -16.35
C THR A 649 -2.48 11.07 -17.86
N GLY A 650 -1.48 10.68 -18.62
CA GLY A 650 -1.54 10.54 -20.07
C GLY A 650 -2.39 9.35 -20.54
N THR A 651 -2.41 9.14 -21.84
CA THR A 651 -3.18 8.04 -22.45
C THR A 651 -2.67 6.68 -22.00
N THR A 652 -3.60 5.73 -21.77
CA THR A 652 -3.30 4.41 -21.27
C THR A 652 -4.00 3.35 -22.13
N LYS A 653 -3.29 2.28 -22.51
CA LYS A 653 -3.89 1.13 -23.18
C LYS A 653 -4.64 0.27 -22.15
N VAL A 654 -5.84 -0.24 -22.52
CA VAL A 654 -6.67 -1.02 -21.59
C VAL A 654 -6.36 -2.51 -21.68
N ARG A 655 -6.05 -2.98 -22.88
CA ARG A 655 -5.79 -4.39 -23.13
C ARG A 655 -4.50 -4.61 -23.94
N PRO A 656 -3.90 -5.80 -23.88
CA PRO A 656 -2.59 -6.08 -24.50
C PRO A 656 -2.58 -5.90 -26.01
N GLU A 657 -3.70 -6.11 -26.68
CA GLU A 657 -3.88 -5.90 -28.13
C GLU A 657 -3.67 -4.42 -28.53
N GLY A 658 -3.74 -3.50 -27.57
CA GLY A 658 -3.44 -2.08 -27.76
C GLY A 658 -4.51 -1.30 -28.52
N ASP A 659 -5.64 -1.89 -28.85
CA ASP A 659 -6.71 -1.33 -29.66
C ASP A 659 -7.71 -0.47 -28.86
N LEU A 660 -7.84 -0.66 -27.54
CA LEU A 660 -8.62 0.20 -26.66
C LEU A 660 -7.72 1.15 -25.86
N THR A 661 -8.05 2.45 -25.87
CA THR A 661 -7.27 3.50 -25.22
C THR A 661 -8.13 4.36 -24.32
N LEU A 662 -7.65 4.61 -23.09
CA LEU A 662 -8.18 5.64 -22.20
C LEU A 662 -7.55 6.98 -22.54
N GLY A 663 -8.37 8.04 -22.64
CA GLY A 663 -7.90 9.40 -22.80
C GLY A 663 -7.17 9.93 -21.58
N GLY A 664 -6.24 10.86 -21.77
CA GLY A 664 -5.58 11.55 -20.67
C GLY A 664 -6.54 12.42 -19.87
N TYR A 665 -6.23 12.62 -18.58
CA TYR A 665 -7.05 13.41 -17.68
C TYR A 665 -6.22 14.14 -16.63
N THR A 666 -6.80 15.23 -16.07
CA THR A 666 -6.21 15.98 -14.95
C THR A 666 -7.17 16.01 -13.77
N VAL A 667 -6.64 15.81 -12.58
CA VAL A 667 -7.37 15.91 -11.31
C VAL A 667 -6.68 16.94 -10.44
N PHE A 668 -7.45 17.81 -9.77
CA PHE A 668 -6.97 18.79 -8.81
C PHE A 668 -7.59 18.52 -7.43
N ASN A 669 -6.80 18.70 -6.38
CA ASN A 669 -7.23 18.65 -4.99
C ASN A 669 -6.87 19.96 -4.28
N LEU A 670 -7.70 20.36 -3.30
CA LEU A 670 -7.40 21.47 -2.39
C LEU A 670 -7.25 20.93 -0.97
N GLY A 671 -6.37 21.57 -0.19
CA GLY A 671 -6.19 21.28 1.22
C GLY A 671 -6.03 22.56 2.03
N ALA A 672 -6.46 22.54 3.29
CA ALA A 672 -6.21 23.57 4.28
C ALA A 672 -5.92 22.91 5.63
N THR A 673 -4.87 23.36 6.31
CA THR A 673 -4.51 22.94 7.67
C THR A 673 -4.37 24.18 8.55
N TYR A 674 -5.06 24.20 9.67
CA TYR A 674 -4.98 25.28 10.65
C TYR A 674 -4.56 24.75 12.01
N ASN A 675 -3.38 25.14 12.46
CA ASN A 675 -2.82 24.77 13.76
C ASN A 675 -2.98 25.93 14.74
N THR A 676 -3.62 25.67 15.88
CA THR A 676 -3.84 26.65 16.93
C THR A 676 -3.77 26.00 18.31
N ARG A 677 -3.98 26.78 19.36
CA ARG A 677 -4.09 26.29 20.74
C ARG A 677 -5.42 26.70 21.34
N VAL A 678 -6.09 25.78 22.01
CA VAL A 678 -7.31 26.00 22.74
C VAL A 678 -7.13 25.44 24.16
N ALA A 679 -7.32 26.25 25.19
CA ALA A 679 -7.12 25.88 26.59
C ALA A 679 -5.74 25.20 26.84
N GLY A 680 -4.67 25.73 26.20
CA GLY A 680 -3.31 25.21 26.32
C GLY A 680 -2.99 23.94 25.52
N LYS A 681 -3.96 23.30 24.88
CA LYS A 681 -3.81 22.11 24.04
C LYS A 681 -3.66 22.49 22.57
N TYR A 682 -2.92 21.67 21.81
CA TYR A 682 -2.82 21.85 20.36
C TYR A 682 -4.10 21.38 19.68
N LEU A 683 -4.68 22.24 18.83
CA LEU A 683 -5.81 21.92 17.97
C LEU A 683 -5.37 22.06 16.52
N THR A 684 -5.52 21.00 15.75
CA THR A 684 -5.31 20.98 14.30
C THR A 684 -6.65 20.76 13.60
N LEU A 685 -7.05 21.73 12.78
CA LEU A 685 -8.21 21.61 11.90
C LEU A 685 -7.72 21.35 10.47
N ARG A 686 -8.31 20.38 9.79
CA ARG A 686 -8.00 20.08 8.40
C ARG A 686 -9.26 20.08 7.54
N ALA A 687 -9.13 20.55 6.32
CA ALA A 687 -10.14 20.48 5.28
C ALA A 687 -9.49 20.07 3.97
N ALA A 688 -10.11 19.16 3.22
CA ALA A 688 -9.66 18.77 1.90
C ALA A 688 -10.84 18.64 0.93
N VAL A 689 -10.58 18.95 -0.34
CA VAL A 689 -11.51 18.69 -1.45
C VAL A 689 -10.75 17.87 -2.48
N THR A 690 -11.12 16.62 -2.65
CA THR A 690 -10.57 15.75 -3.69
C THR A 690 -11.41 15.84 -4.97
N ASN A 691 -10.76 15.70 -6.13
CA ASN A 691 -11.38 15.89 -7.45
C ASN A 691 -12.18 17.21 -7.53
N LEU A 692 -11.52 18.33 -7.26
CA LEU A 692 -12.11 19.68 -7.14
C LEU A 692 -13.07 20.04 -8.30
N THR A 693 -12.68 19.71 -9.52
CA THR A 693 -13.44 20.01 -10.74
C THR A 693 -14.55 18.98 -11.04
N ASN A 694 -14.69 17.96 -10.17
CA ASN A 694 -15.60 16.83 -10.39
C ASN A 694 -15.39 16.17 -11.76
N LYS A 695 -14.11 16.00 -12.16
CA LYS A 695 -13.72 15.42 -13.45
C LYS A 695 -14.19 13.99 -13.53
N ARG A 696 -14.91 13.66 -14.60
CA ARG A 696 -15.32 12.29 -14.94
C ARG A 696 -14.37 11.72 -15.98
N TYR A 697 -13.88 10.50 -15.76
CA TYR A 697 -13.03 9.77 -16.71
C TYR A 697 -13.13 8.28 -16.42
N TRP A 698 -12.79 7.46 -17.41
CA TRP A 698 -12.50 6.06 -17.19
C TRP A 698 -11.03 5.92 -16.78
N GLY A 699 -10.78 5.35 -15.62
CA GLY A 699 -9.46 4.96 -15.15
C GLY A 699 -9.17 3.50 -15.50
N PHE A 700 -7.89 3.18 -15.67
CA PHE A 700 -7.42 1.80 -15.76
C PHE A 700 -7.50 1.15 -14.38
N GLN A 701 -8.01 -0.08 -14.29
CA GLN A 701 -8.04 -0.86 -13.07
C GLN A 701 -7.12 -2.08 -13.15
N TYR A 702 -7.25 -2.84 -14.21
CA TYR A 702 -6.45 -4.01 -14.56
C TYR A 702 -6.55 -4.25 -16.07
N ALA A 703 -5.72 -5.17 -16.64
CA ALA A 703 -5.87 -5.54 -18.04
C ALA A 703 -7.30 -5.99 -18.33
N ASN A 704 -7.94 -5.39 -19.33
CA ASN A 704 -9.35 -5.54 -19.69
C ASN A 704 -10.36 -4.98 -18.67
N TYR A 705 -9.93 -4.27 -17.62
CA TYR A 705 -10.82 -3.68 -16.63
C TYR A 705 -10.64 -2.17 -16.54
N ILE A 706 -11.76 -1.46 -16.45
CA ILE A 706 -11.82 -0.02 -16.24
C ILE A 706 -12.65 0.31 -15.01
N GLN A 707 -12.48 1.50 -14.47
CA GLN A 707 -13.29 2.02 -13.37
C GLN A 707 -13.66 3.48 -13.62
N PRO A 708 -14.86 3.94 -13.21
CA PRO A 708 -15.18 5.35 -13.24
C PRO A 708 -14.43 6.08 -12.14
N ALA A 709 -14.05 7.34 -12.42
CA ALA A 709 -13.44 8.22 -11.44
C ALA A 709 -14.31 8.42 -10.20
N ASP A 710 -13.70 8.49 -9.01
CA ASP A 710 -14.41 8.89 -7.79
C ASP A 710 -14.97 10.31 -7.94
N PRO A 711 -16.21 10.57 -7.49
CA PRO A 711 -16.79 11.90 -7.48
C PRO A 711 -16.00 12.85 -6.56
N ARG A 712 -16.19 14.15 -6.75
CA ARG A 712 -15.69 15.15 -5.79
C ARG A 712 -16.14 14.82 -4.38
N ALA A 713 -15.18 14.84 -3.44
CA ALA A 713 -15.43 14.63 -2.02
C ALA A 713 -14.84 15.77 -1.18
N ILE A 714 -15.51 16.08 -0.07
CA ILE A 714 -15.05 17.03 0.93
C ILE A 714 -14.74 16.25 2.20
N SER A 715 -13.59 16.50 2.80
CA SER A 715 -13.19 15.91 4.07
C SER A 715 -12.85 17.02 5.06
N LEU A 716 -13.24 16.84 6.31
CA LEU A 716 -12.96 17.74 7.43
C LEU A 716 -12.45 16.92 8.59
N SER A 717 -11.47 17.39 9.33
CA SER A 717 -11.11 16.79 10.62
C SER A 717 -10.69 17.83 11.67
N ALA A 718 -10.86 17.47 12.93
CA ALA A 718 -10.44 18.23 14.08
C ALA A 718 -9.69 17.29 15.04
N LYS A 719 -8.41 17.56 15.26
CA LYS A 719 -7.52 16.79 16.14
C LYS A 719 -7.08 17.67 17.32
N ILE A 720 -7.33 17.18 18.53
CA ILE A 720 -6.76 17.75 19.74
C ILE A 720 -5.61 16.88 20.22
N SER A 721 -4.50 17.50 20.60
CA SER A 721 -3.31 16.78 21.09
C SER A 721 -2.83 17.38 22.41
N TYR A 722 -2.35 16.46 23.28
CA TYR A 722 -1.83 16.76 24.61
C TYR A 722 -0.30 16.66 24.60
#